data_c1f7c36693db9c66c403344561615682
#
_entry.id   c1f7c36693db9c66c403344561615682
#
_cell.length_a   1.000
_cell.length_b   1.000
_cell.length_c   1.000
_cell.angle_alpha   90.00
_cell.angle_beta   90.00
_cell.angle_gamma   90.00
#
_symmetry.space_group_name_H-M   'P 1'
#
loop_
_entity.id
_entity.type
_entity.pdbx_description
1 polymer ?
#
loop_
_entity_poly.entity_id
_entity_poly.type
_entity_poly.pdbx_seq_one_letter_code
_entity_poly.pdbx_strand_id
1 'polypeptide(L)'
;MKITAQLALSQMKVNKKRTIAGIFAIALATSLITTVMCFVTSANKMLTDFLGSDYGEYGGAYSLMLAIPALLLGLLIAAMSITVISNIFSASANRRIQEFGILKCVGATGRQIRASVIYESLWLSLTAIPLGLIAGTILGYISVKFTGHFISDINDAAKKIIMRPFTFSLPFHISVWTYLFAGVFSFCIVLFSAYRPAKKVGKFTAIQCVKGIGAGTVLKEIQVKDSFIQKIFGCESAIAYKNMKRNKYGYKATIRALSLGILLFLLTGGLSGQAKEFQEWMTPKSKEMMVDYSSNYDIEVNAKTGKEERKISRPVTSDQYNEITQKLEKYGIDVYGVGADTFTYNALLDKNTLTEDMLQVPKFSDDNGETRTEIVSVDDELYKKLCDRAGAEYGSILLLNTYQYNDNGEYVSIKPFKDDVTQISLINAANEKNTLTIGGILEQSDLKEYGFGEETPYPVRIVVPDADARSFDWFSMPSDEDDYTEYARSVMDEYFPIVAEDSYVEQGYTVRIARTDAMVKMLNIAIVLAEIVMYGFVILLVLMGFTSVISTLTTNIRIRSREFAVLKSVGMTNKSLCRMLYSESIFCVLNALVPGVILGIAIPFLINLSIRKAFPVLYHIPWAALFGGIFVLIGIVFFITRTEIHKLRDKSIIDEIRMDIV
;
A
#
# COMPACT_ATOMS: atom_id res chain seq x y z
N MET A 1 6.11 40.55 -30.20
CA MET A 1 5.24 39.77 -29.27
C MET A 1 3.79 40.13 -29.55
N LYS A 2 2.87 39.14 -29.54
CA LYS A 2 1.43 39.44 -29.71
C LYS A 2 0.95 40.25 -28.51
N ILE A 3 0.10 41.25 -28.72
CA ILE A 3 -0.46 42.18 -27.70
C ILE A 3 -0.97 41.42 -26.47
N THR A 4 -1.57 40.24 -26.70
CA THR A 4 -2.08 39.34 -25.64
C THR A 4 -0.98 38.80 -24.70
N ALA A 5 0.23 38.56 -25.20
CA ALA A 5 1.35 38.07 -24.40
C ALA A 5 1.98 39.21 -23.57
N GLN A 6 2.03 40.45 -24.12
CA GLN A 6 2.49 41.62 -23.37
C GLN A 6 1.52 41.99 -22.25
N LEU A 7 0.21 41.88 -22.51
CA LEU A 7 -0.83 42.09 -21.52
C LEU A 7 -0.70 41.09 -20.35
N ALA A 8 -0.43 39.81 -20.65
CA ALA A 8 -0.21 38.78 -19.63
C ALA A 8 1.00 39.11 -18.73
N LEU A 9 2.12 39.52 -19.32
CA LEU A 9 3.34 39.89 -18.60
C LEU A 9 3.16 41.11 -17.71
N SER A 10 2.53 42.18 -18.21
CA SER A 10 2.30 43.41 -17.43
C SER A 10 1.44 43.13 -16.21
N GLN A 11 0.45 42.28 -16.36
CA GLN A 11 -0.44 41.89 -15.26
C GLN A 11 0.21 41.00 -14.20
N MET A 12 1.14 40.15 -14.59
CA MET A 12 1.96 39.39 -13.64
C MET A 12 2.82 40.33 -12.77
N LYS A 13 3.36 41.38 -13.34
CA LYS A 13 4.15 42.39 -12.60
C LYS A 13 3.31 43.20 -11.61
N VAL A 14 2.08 43.56 -11.96
CA VAL A 14 1.15 44.30 -11.09
C VAL A 14 0.66 43.44 -9.92
N ASN A 15 0.36 42.18 -10.15
CA ASN A 15 -0.23 41.27 -9.16
C ASN A 15 0.79 40.29 -8.56
N LYS A 16 1.90 40.76 -7.99
CA LYS A 16 3.03 39.97 -7.49
C LYS A 16 2.64 38.82 -6.54
N LYS A 17 1.79 39.07 -5.51
CA LYS A 17 1.36 38.05 -4.55
C LYS A 17 0.68 36.86 -5.20
N ARG A 18 -0.14 37.09 -6.22
CA ARG A 18 -0.84 36.07 -6.98
C ARG A 18 0.11 35.27 -7.88
N THR A 19 1.00 35.96 -8.56
CA THR A 19 2.04 35.37 -9.41
C THR A 19 2.90 34.43 -8.60
N ILE A 20 3.35 34.84 -7.41
CA ILE A 20 4.13 34.01 -6.49
C ILE A 20 3.32 32.77 -6.06
N ALA A 21 2.03 32.90 -5.71
CA ALA A 21 1.19 31.76 -5.34
C ALA A 21 1.01 30.77 -6.51
N GLY A 22 0.90 31.28 -7.75
CA GLY A 22 0.83 30.43 -8.95
C GLY A 22 2.15 29.71 -9.23
N ILE A 23 3.28 30.42 -9.15
CA ILE A 23 4.62 29.84 -9.28
C ILE A 23 4.83 28.75 -8.21
N PHE A 24 4.51 29.05 -6.95
CA PHE A 24 4.65 28.09 -5.84
C PHE A 24 3.83 26.83 -6.06
N ALA A 25 2.56 26.94 -6.46
CA ALA A 25 1.71 25.76 -6.69
C ALA A 25 2.20 24.89 -7.87
N ILE A 26 2.66 25.52 -8.97
CA ILE A 26 3.21 24.79 -10.12
C ILE A 26 4.56 24.17 -9.75
N ALA A 27 5.43 24.90 -9.06
CA ALA A 27 6.73 24.41 -8.62
C ALA A 27 6.57 23.22 -7.64
N LEU A 28 5.62 23.29 -6.69
CA LEU A 28 5.32 22.22 -5.77
C LEU A 28 4.80 20.97 -6.50
N ALA A 29 3.91 21.15 -7.48
CA ALA A 29 3.42 20.04 -8.31
C ALA A 29 4.55 19.38 -9.11
N THR A 30 5.41 20.19 -9.73
CA THR A 30 6.57 19.71 -10.50
C THR A 30 7.58 19.03 -9.58
N SER A 31 7.83 19.57 -8.38
CA SER A 31 8.76 18.98 -7.43
C SER A 31 8.31 17.59 -6.96
N LEU A 32 7.01 17.39 -6.70
CA LEU A 32 6.45 16.08 -6.36
C LEU A 32 6.65 15.06 -7.47
N ILE A 33 6.33 15.43 -8.71
CA ILE A 33 6.53 14.55 -9.88
C ILE A 33 8.00 14.17 -10.02
N THR A 34 8.89 15.16 -9.90
CA THR A 34 10.34 14.96 -10.01
C THR A 34 10.85 14.06 -8.89
N THR A 35 10.39 14.24 -7.65
CA THR A 35 10.77 13.41 -6.50
C THR A 35 10.39 11.94 -6.73
N VAL A 36 9.15 11.67 -7.19
CA VAL A 36 8.71 10.31 -7.51
C VAL A 36 9.58 9.70 -8.60
N MET A 37 9.84 10.46 -9.66
CA MET A 37 10.67 9.98 -10.78
C MET A 37 12.12 9.74 -10.37
N CYS A 38 12.70 10.56 -9.49
CA CYS A 38 14.03 10.34 -8.92
C CYS A 38 14.07 9.05 -8.10
N PHE A 39 13.05 8.79 -7.29
CA PHE A 39 12.97 7.57 -6.50
C PHE A 39 12.88 6.33 -7.39
N VAL A 40 12.00 6.34 -8.40
CA VAL A 40 11.84 5.24 -9.35
C VAL A 40 13.12 4.94 -10.13
N THR A 41 13.80 5.98 -10.62
CA THR A 41 15.05 5.79 -11.38
C THR A 41 16.19 5.28 -10.49
N SER A 42 16.25 5.72 -9.23
CA SER A 42 17.21 5.23 -8.24
C SER A 42 16.93 3.77 -7.86
N ALA A 43 15.66 3.40 -7.65
CA ALA A 43 15.25 2.03 -7.36
C ALA A 43 15.51 1.09 -8.55
N ASN A 44 15.24 1.55 -9.78
CA ASN A 44 15.53 0.76 -10.98
C ASN A 44 17.05 0.57 -11.18
N LYS A 45 17.87 1.57 -10.84
CA LYS A 45 19.33 1.45 -10.86
C LYS A 45 19.82 0.44 -9.81
N MET A 46 19.25 0.46 -8.61
CA MET A 46 19.50 -0.54 -7.57
C MET A 46 19.21 -1.96 -8.10
N LEU A 47 18.08 -2.16 -8.75
CA LEU A 47 17.73 -3.45 -9.35
C LEU A 47 18.69 -3.87 -10.46
N THR A 48 19.11 -2.95 -11.31
CA THR A 48 20.08 -3.22 -12.38
C THR A 48 21.43 -3.64 -11.80
N ASP A 49 21.88 -2.94 -10.76
CA ASP A 49 23.17 -3.23 -10.10
C ASP A 49 23.10 -4.55 -9.30
N PHE A 50 21.91 -4.92 -8.81
CA PHE A 50 21.66 -6.14 -8.07
C PHE A 50 21.58 -7.39 -8.96
N LEU A 51 20.78 -7.32 -10.04
CA LEU A 51 20.54 -8.45 -10.95
C LEU A 51 21.71 -8.67 -11.94
N GLY A 52 22.55 -7.66 -12.17
CA GLY A 52 23.70 -7.79 -13.06
C GLY A 52 23.34 -8.36 -14.45
N SER A 53 23.87 -9.53 -14.80
CA SER A 53 23.60 -10.25 -16.04
C SER A 53 22.13 -10.69 -16.19
N ASP A 54 21.48 -11.01 -15.07
CA ASP A 54 20.12 -11.57 -15.05
C ASP A 54 19.04 -10.51 -15.22
N TYR A 55 19.44 -9.21 -15.20
CA TYR A 55 18.52 -8.11 -15.47
C TYR A 55 17.81 -8.23 -16.82
N GLY A 56 18.45 -8.84 -17.80
CA GLY A 56 17.86 -9.06 -19.14
C GLY A 56 16.63 -9.97 -19.10
N GLU A 57 16.62 -10.96 -18.22
CA GLU A 57 15.56 -11.96 -18.09
C GLU A 57 14.45 -11.52 -17.12
N TYR A 58 14.82 -11.05 -15.93
CA TYR A 58 13.88 -10.74 -14.85
C TYR A 58 13.61 -9.24 -14.68
N GLY A 59 14.48 -8.37 -15.16
CA GLY A 59 14.40 -6.91 -14.95
C GLY A 59 13.10 -6.28 -15.47
N GLY A 60 12.51 -6.84 -16.53
CA GLY A 60 11.24 -6.37 -17.07
C GLY A 60 10.07 -6.52 -16.09
N ALA A 61 9.97 -7.65 -15.39
CA ALA A 61 8.93 -7.91 -14.39
C ALA A 61 9.10 -7.00 -13.16
N TYR A 62 10.32 -6.90 -12.64
CA TYR A 62 10.61 -6.05 -11.48
C TYR A 62 10.46 -4.56 -11.78
N SER A 63 10.83 -4.10 -12.98
CA SER A 63 10.63 -2.71 -13.38
C SER A 63 9.15 -2.35 -13.50
N LEU A 64 8.30 -3.26 -13.97
CA LEU A 64 6.84 -3.10 -13.97
C LEU A 64 6.28 -3.03 -12.55
N MET A 65 6.78 -3.83 -11.62
CA MET A 65 6.38 -3.84 -10.22
C MET A 65 6.67 -2.49 -9.54
N LEU A 66 7.75 -1.81 -9.90
CA LEU A 66 8.06 -0.44 -9.48
C LEU A 66 7.23 0.61 -10.24
N ALA A 67 6.98 0.40 -11.53
CA ALA A 67 6.31 1.37 -12.38
C ALA A 67 4.82 1.52 -12.05
N ILE A 68 4.12 0.46 -11.66
CA ILE A 68 2.68 0.48 -11.38
C ILE A 68 2.34 1.39 -10.18
N PRO A 69 2.96 1.25 -8.99
CA PRO A 69 2.72 2.16 -7.87
C PRO A 69 3.13 3.60 -8.19
N ALA A 70 4.24 3.78 -8.92
CA ALA A 70 4.69 5.11 -9.33
C ALA A 70 3.72 5.79 -10.30
N LEU A 71 3.15 5.05 -11.25
CA LEU A 71 2.12 5.55 -12.16
C LEU A 71 0.85 5.94 -11.39
N LEU A 72 0.39 5.09 -10.48
CA LEU A 72 -0.76 5.38 -9.61
C LEU A 72 -0.55 6.67 -8.81
N LEU A 73 0.60 6.78 -8.14
CA LEU A 73 0.97 7.97 -7.37
C LEU A 73 1.09 9.20 -8.28
N GLY A 74 1.71 9.06 -9.45
CA GLY A 74 1.81 10.11 -10.46
C GLY A 74 0.45 10.60 -10.95
N LEU A 75 -0.51 9.71 -11.18
CA LEU A 75 -1.89 10.05 -11.55
C LEU A 75 -2.62 10.81 -10.42
N LEU A 76 -2.43 10.40 -9.18
CA LEU A 76 -3.00 11.08 -8.01
C LEU A 76 -2.42 12.49 -7.84
N ILE A 77 -1.09 12.62 -7.98
CA ILE A 77 -0.40 13.92 -7.98
C ILE A 77 -0.92 14.80 -9.13
N ALA A 78 -1.08 14.24 -10.33
CA ALA A 78 -1.61 14.98 -11.47
C ALA A 78 -3.06 15.45 -11.23
N ALA A 79 -3.94 14.59 -10.71
CA ALA A 79 -5.33 14.94 -10.40
C ALA A 79 -5.43 16.07 -9.37
N MET A 80 -4.60 15.99 -8.32
CA MET A 80 -4.51 17.03 -7.30
C MET A 80 -3.97 18.33 -7.88
N SER A 81 -2.86 18.27 -8.63
CA SER A 81 -2.22 19.43 -9.27
C SER A 81 -3.16 20.13 -10.24
N ILE A 82 -3.87 19.38 -11.11
CA ILE A 82 -4.89 19.92 -12.01
C ILE A 82 -5.97 20.64 -11.22
N THR A 83 -6.42 20.07 -10.12
CA THR A 83 -7.46 20.67 -9.29
C THR A 83 -6.99 21.98 -8.66
N VAL A 84 -5.81 21.99 -8.05
CA VAL A 84 -5.25 23.16 -7.36
C VAL A 84 -4.88 24.28 -8.33
N ILE A 85 -4.15 23.96 -9.38
CA ILE A 85 -3.69 24.94 -10.39
C ILE A 85 -4.90 25.53 -11.14
N SER A 86 -5.89 24.70 -11.54
CA SER A 86 -7.12 25.18 -12.17
C SER A 86 -7.93 26.10 -11.24
N ASN A 87 -7.90 25.83 -9.93
CA ASN A 87 -8.55 26.69 -8.95
C ASN A 87 -7.86 28.08 -8.87
N ILE A 88 -6.54 28.12 -8.86
CA ILE A 88 -5.76 29.38 -8.85
C ILE A 88 -6.03 30.19 -10.12
N PHE A 89 -6.04 29.55 -11.29
CA PHE A 89 -6.37 30.22 -12.56
C PHE A 89 -7.82 30.72 -12.61
N SER A 90 -8.76 29.92 -12.07
CA SER A 90 -10.17 30.32 -11.98
C SER A 90 -10.36 31.53 -11.07
N ALA A 91 -9.71 31.52 -9.91
CA ALA A 91 -9.72 32.68 -8.98
C ALA A 91 -9.09 33.93 -9.60
N SER A 92 -7.98 33.74 -10.30
CA SER A 92 -7.31 34.81 -11.07
C SER A 92 -8.23 35.41 -12.14
N ALA A 93 -8.82 34.57 -12.97
CA ALA A 93 -9.69 34.95 -14.05
C ALA A 93 -10.97 35.64 -13.56
N ASN A 94 -11.58 35.13 -12.48
CA ASN A 94 -12.79 35.73 -11.90
C ASN A 94 -12.57 37.17 -11.37
N ARG A 95 -11.42 37.46 -10.79
CA ARG A 95 -11.08 38.79 -10.30
C ARG A 95 -10.93 39.83 -11.45
N ARG A 96 -10.61 39.35 -12.64
CA ARG A 96 -10.35 40.17 -13.83
C ARG A 96 -11.52 40.22 -14.81
N ILE A 97 -12.69 39.75 -14.41
CA ILE A 97 -13.86 39.69 -15.28
C ILE A 97 -14.20 41.10 -15.83
N GLN A 98 -14.14 42.14 -14.98
CA GLN A 98 -14.45 43.51 -15.40
C GLN A 98 -13.41 44.04 -16.41
N GLU A 99 -12.11 43.80 -16.18
CA GLU A 99 -11.03 44.14 -17.12
C GLU A 99 -11.26 43.46 -18.48
N PHE A 100 -11.64 42.19 -18.48
CA PHE A 100 -12.01 41.45 -19.69
C PHE A 100 -13.27 42.00 -20.37
N GLY A 101 -14.20 42.56 -19.58
CA GLY A 101 -15.38 43.27 -20.08
C GLY A 101 -15.00 44.51 -20.84
N ILE A 102 -14.15 45.38 -20.28
CA ILE A 102 -13.65 46.59 -20.92
C ILE A 102 -12.92 46.24 -22.23
N LEU A 103 -12.03 45.23 -22.21
CA LEU A 103 -11.33 44.78 -23.41
C LEU A 103 -12.30 44.28 -24.50
N LYS A 104 -13.40 43.62 -24.13
CA LYS A 104 -14.45 43.21 -25.10
C LYS A 104 -15.24 44.40 -25.64
N CYS A 105 -15.50 45.41 -24.83
CA CYS A 105 -16.14 46.66 -25.32
C CYS A 105 -15.26 47.38 -26.34
N VAL A 106 -13.92 47.32 -26.21
CA VAL A 106 -12.93 47.84 -27.16
C VAL A 106 -12.70 46.90 -28.37
N GLY A 107 -13.41 45.80 -28.47
CA GLY A 107 -13.39 44.88 -29.62
C GLY A 107 -12.54 43.62 -29.46
N ALA A 108 -12.05 43.30 -28.26
CA ALA A 108 -11.32 42.04 -28.05
C ALA A 108 -12.22 40.80 -28.22
N THR A 109 -11.78 39.84 -29.01
CA THR A 109 -12.48 38.58 -29.23
C THR A 109 -12.33 37.61 -28.06
N GLY A 110 -13.30 36.71 -27.86
CA GLY A 110 -13.22 35.67 -26.84
C GLY A 110 -12.04 34.73 -27.03
N ARG A 111 -11.50 34.61 -28.26
CA ARG A 111 -10.27 33.84 -28.54
C ARG A 111 -9.02 34.57 -28.00
N GLN A 112 -8.96 35.89 -28.13
CA GLN A 112 -7.84 36.70 -27.61
C GLN A 112 -7.80 36.70 -26.08
N ILE A 113 -8.94 36.75 -25.42
CA ILE A 113 -9.01 36.64 -23.95
C ILE A 113 -8.59 35.26 -23.47
N ARG A 114 -9.04 34.18 -24.14
CA ARG A 114 -8.52 32.82 -23.85
C ARG A 114 -7.01 32.74 -24.01
N ALA A 115 -6.50 33.27 -25.11
CA ALA A 115 -5.06 33.29 -25.39
C ALA A 115 -4.29 34.03 -24.29
N SER A 116 -4.79 35.15 -23.76
CA SER A 116 -4.16 35.90 -22.68
C SER A 116 -4.00 35.07 -21.41
N VAL A 117 -5.02 34.31 -21.01
CA VAL A 117 -4.94 33.41 -19.85
C VAL A 117 -3.99 32.23 -20.09
N ILE A 118 -3.94 31.69 -21.30
CA ILE A 118 -3.00 30.64 -21.66
C ILE A 118 -1.56 31.19 -21.70
N TYR A 119 -1.31 32.37 -22.23
CA TYR A 119 0.02 32.99 -22.17
C TYR A 119 0.47 33.27 -20.73
N GLU A 120 -0.45 33.65 -19.84
CA GLU A 120 -0.15 33.78 -18.41
C GLU A 120 0.33 32.44 -17.83
N SER A 121 -0.36 31.33 -18.15
CA SER A 121 0.07 30.00 -17.70
C SER A 121 1.41 29.55 -18.26
N LEU A 122 1.72 29.92 -19.53
CA LEU A 122 3.01 29.62 -20.16
C LEU A 122 4.16 30.39 -19.47
N TRP A 123 3.97 31.68 -19.17
CA TRP A 123 4.98 32.45 -18.46
C TRP A 123 5.22 31.95 -17.03
N LEU A 124 4.14 31.56 -16.33
CA LEU A 124 4.25 30.99 -15.00
C LEU A 124 4.98 29.64 -15.06
N SER A 125 4.69 28.80 -16.05
CA SER A 125 5.34 27.48 -16.19
C SER A 125 6.83 27.61 -16.52
N LEU A 126 7.22 28.61 -17.34
CA LEU A 126 8.62 28.82 -17.70
C LEU A 126 9.52 29.13 -16.50
N THR A 127 8.96 29.77 -15.46
CA THR A 127 9.69 30.06 -14.22
C THR A 127 9.50 29.00 -13.16
N ALA A 128 8.32 28.44 -13.04
CA ALA A 128 7.96 27.51 -11.97
C ALA A 128 8.47 26.08 -12.20
N ILE A 129 8.49 25.60 -13.46
CA ILE A 129 8.95 24.23 -13.77
C ILE A 129 10.42 24.06 -13.45
N PRO A 130 11.36 24.92 -13.86
CA PRO A 130 12.77 24.79 -13.47
C PRO A 130 12.97 24.83 -11.96
N LEU A 131 12.27 25.72 -11.25
CA LEU A 131 12.32 25.78 -9.79
C LEU A 131 11.79 24.48 -9.15
N GLY A 132 10.71 23.94 -9.72
CA GLY A 132 10.14 22.66 -9.28
C GLY A 132 11.05 21.47 -9.55
N LEU A 133 11.74 21.43 -10.69
CA LEU A 133 12.73 20.39 -11.01
C LEU A 133 13.89 20.42 -10.00
N ILE A 134 14.43 21.61 -9.71
CA ILE A 134 15.51 21.77 -8.72
C ILE A 134 15.03 21.33 -7.33
N ALA A 135 13.90 21.86 -6.86
CA ALA A 135 13.34 21.50 -5.57
C ALA A 135 13.02 20.00 -5.47
N GLY A 136 12.46 19.41 -6.53
CA GLY A 136 12.15 17.99 -6.60
C GLY A 136 13.39 17.11 -6.62
N THR A 137 14.49 17.55 -7.23
CA THR A 137 15.78 16.87 -7.18
C THR A 137 16.34 16.86 -5.77
N ILE A 138 16.28 17.99 -5.08
CA ILE A 138 16.75 18.11 -3.68
C ILE A 138 15.91 17.18 -2.77
N LEU A 139 14.58 17.24 -2.90
CA LEU A 139 13.68 16.35 -2.14
C LEU A 139 13.90 14.89 -2.49
N GLY A 140 14.10 14.56 -3.77
CA GLY A 140 14.42 13.22 -4.24
C GLY A 140 15.74 12.72 -3.66
N TYR A 141 16.78 13.54 -3.66
CA TYR A 141 18.07 13.21 -3.05
C TYR A 141 17.93 12.95 -1.54
N ILE A 142 17.22 13.81 -0.83
CA ILE A 142 16.97 13.64 0.61
C ILE A 142 16.19 12.34 0.86
N SER A 143 15.14 12.07 0.06
CA SER A 143 14.32 10.87 0.19
C SER A 143 15.14 9.60 -0.07
N VAL A 144 15.93 9.56 -1.15
CA VAL A 144 16.77 8.41 -1.49
C VAL A 144 17.85 8.19 -0.43
N LYS A 145 18.51 9.25 0.04
CA LYS A 145 19.55 9.15 1.09
C LYS A 145 18.95 8.69 2.43
N PHE A 146 17.78 9.19 2.78
CA PHE A 146 17.07 8.77 3.98
C PHE A 146 16.67 7.28 3.90
N THR A 147 16.10 6.85 2.76
CA THR A 147 15.80 5.44 2.48
C THR A 147 17.05 4.57 2.52
N GLY A 148 18.17 5.05 1.96
CA GLY A 148 19.44 4.34 1.98
C GLY A 148 19.99 4.05 3.38
N HIS A 149 19.65 4.87 4.38
CA HIS A 149 20.02 4.59 5.77
C HIS A 149 19.29 3.34 6.32
N PHE A 150 18.00 3.20 6.01
CA PHE A 150 17.23 2.00 6.39
C PHE A 150 17.64 0.75 5.60
N ILE A 151 18.16 0.91 4.37
CA ILE A 151 18.68 -0.20 3.57
C ILE A 151 19.92 -0.81 4.23
N SER A 152 20.73 -0.04 4.97
CA SER A 152 21.84 -0.61 5.74
C SER A 152 21.32 -1.58 6.81
N ASP A 153 20.24 -1.24 7.50
CA ASP A 153 19.63 -2.11 8.51
C ASP A 153 19.01 -3.38 7.88
N ILE A 154 18.43 -3.23 6.66
CA ILE A 154 17.96 -4.37 5.86
C ILE A 154 19.13 -5.26 5.45
N ASN A 155 20.25 -4.70 5.02
CA ASN A 155 21.44 -5.47 4.67
C ASN A 155 22.00 -6.24 5.87
N ASP A 156 22.01 -5.64 7.06
CA ASP A 156 22.50 -6.30 8.27
C ASP A 156 21.56 -7.43 8.71
N ALA A 157 20.24 -7.27 8.53
CA ALA A 157 19.29 -8.35 8.73
C ALA A 157 19.42 -9.43 7.63
N ALA A 158 19.57 -9.03 6.36
CA ALA A 158 19.71 -9.94 5.23
C ALA A 158 20.99 -10.77 5.29
N LYS A 159 22.11 -10.20 5.75
CA LYS A 159 23.35 -10.96 5.98
C LYS A 159 23.20 -12.10 6.99
N LYS A 160 22.27 -11.94 7.94
CA LYS A 160 21.95 -12.98 8.91
C LYS A 160 21.12 -14.12 8.31
N ILE A 161 20.35 -13.84 7.24
CA ILE A 161 19.50 -14.82 6.55
C ILE A 161 20.25 -15.48 5.39
N ILE A 162 20.94 -14.65 4.59
CA ILE A 162 21.64 -15.07 3.38
C ILE A 162 23.13 -15.14 3.70
N MET A 163 23.69 -16.32 3.65
CA MET A 163 25.10 -16.59 4.00
C MET A 163 26.13 -15.97 3.04
N ARG A 164 25.68 -15.23 2.03
CA ARG A 164 26.54 -14.59 1.01
C ARG A 164 26.76 -13.12 1.34
N PRO A 165 27.88 -12.53 0.88
CA PRO A 165 28.06 -11.09 0.93
C PRO A 165 27.05 -10.41 0.04
N PHE A 166 25.92 -10.11 0.62
CA PHE A 166 24.77 -9.50 -0.03
C PHE A 166 24.66 -8.05 0.42
N THR A 167 24.67 -7.11 -0.51
CA THR A 167 24.54 -5.70 -0.19
C THR A 167 23.60 -5.03 -1.17
N PHE A 168 22.43 -4.67 -0.68
CA PHE A 168 21.60 -3.70 -1.37
C PHE A 168 22.19 -2.31 -1.18
N SER A 169 22.36 -1.57 -2.25
CA SER A 169 22.68 -0.15 -2.18
C SER A 169 21.67 0.63 -3.02
N LEU A 170 21.07 1.68 -2.45
CA LEU A 170 20.19 2.57 -3.19
C LEU A 170 21.00 3.80 -3.64
N PRO A 171 21.65 3.75 -4.83
CA PRO A 171 22.37 4.90 -5.35
C PRO A 171 21.39 5.97 -5.81
N PHE A 172 21.70 7.24 -5.50
CA PHE A 172 20.96 8.32 -6.10
C PHE A 172 21.32 8.43 -7.58
N HIS A 173 20.36 8.10 -8.44
CA HIS A 173 20.54 8.13 -9.89
C HIS A 173 19.46 8.95 -10.57
N ILE A 174 19.87 9.86 -11.44
CA ILE A 174 18.97 10.66 -12.27
C ILE A 174 19.41 10.60 -13.72
N SER A 175 18.47 10.26 -14.60
CA SER A 175 18.66 10.34 -16.05
C SER A 175 18.17 11.67 -16.61
N VAL A 176 18.76 12.12 -17.71
CA VAL A 176 18.25 13.26 -18.48
C VAL A 176 16.79 13.04 -18.90
N TRP A 177 16.42 11.81 -19.20
CA TRP A 177 15.04 11.43 -19.53
C TRP A 177 14.06 11.68 -18.38
N THR A 178 14.51 11.54 -17.14
CA THR A 178 13.72 11.84 -15.93
C THR A 178 13.30 13.32 -15.91
N TYR A 179 14.24 14.21 -16.15
CA TYR A 179 13.95 15.66 -16.22
C TYR A 179 13.06 16.03 -17.39
N LEU A 180 13.33 15.43 -18.56
CA LEU A 180 12.51 15.67 -19.76
C LEU A 180 11.06 15.23 -19.51
N PHE A 181 10.86 14.01 -19.00
CA PHE A 181 9.53 13.48 -18.70
C PHE A 181 8.82 14.31 -17.63
N ALA A 182 9.46 14.59 -16.51
CA ALA A 182 8.89 15.38 -15.43
C ALA A 182 8.52 16.80 -15.88
N GLY A 183 9.39 17.43 -16.68
CA GLY A 183 9.16 18.76 -17.24
C GLY A 183 7.99 18.80 -18.23
N VAL A 184 7.97 17.89 -19.20
CA VAL A 184 6.89 17.80 -20.21
C VAL A 184 5.57 17.44 -19.55
N PHE A 185 5.55 16.46 -18.63
CA PHE A 185 4.36 16.05 -17.93
C PHE A 185 3.78 17.18 -17.06
N SER A 186 4.64 17.90 -16.32
CA SER A 186 4.23 19.09 -15.55
C SER A 186 3.70 20.20 -16.45
N PHE A 187 4.33 20.44 -17.58
CA PHE A 187 3.87 21.41 -18.56
C PHE A 187 2.48 21.06 -19.11
N CYS A 188 2.23 19.80 -19.45
CA CYS A 188 0.92 19.32 -19.87
C CYS A 188 -0.14 19.53 -18.78
N ILE A 189 0.19 19.23 -17.51
CA ILE A 189 -0.69 19.49 -16.36
C ILE A 189 -1.07 20.95 -16.27
N VAL A 190 -0.10 21.86 -16.37
CA VAL A 190 -0.35 23.32 -16.30
C VAL A 190 -1.26 23.78 -17.43
N LEU A 191 -0.97 23.37 -18.67
CA LEU A 191 -1.80 23.73 -19.84
C LEU A 191 -3.23 23.22 -19.69
N PHE A 192 -3.39 21.95 -19.29
CA PHE A 192 -4.71 21.33 -19.08
C PHE A 192 -5.49 22.04 -17.96
N SER A 193 -4.79 22.41 -16.88
CA SER A 193 -5.36 23.15 -15.75
C SER A 193 -5.84 24.54 -16.12
N ALA A 194 -5.09 25.26 -16.98
CA ALA A 194 -5.42 26.61 -17.42
C ALA A 194 -6.52 26.63 -18.50
N TYR A 195 -6.65 25.56 -19.29
CA TYR A 195 -7.58 25.51 -20.43
C TYR A 195 -9.05 25.69 -20.03
N ARG A 196 -9.51 25.00 -18.95
CA ARG A 196 -10.90 25.12 -18.49
C ARG A 196 -11.28 26.52 -18.02
N PRO A 197 -10.52 27.19 -17.13
CA PRO A 197 -10.76 28.58 -16.75
C PRO A 197 -10.72 29.54 -17.95
N ALA A 198 -9.74 29.39 -18.83
CA ALA A 198 -9.61 30.23 -20.03
C ALA A 198 -10.84 30.10 -20.96
N LYS A 199 -11.32 28.88 -21.19
CA LYS A 199 -12.52 28.61 -22.01
C LYS A 199 -13.76 29.26 -21.39
N LYS A 200 -13.88 29.22 -20.05
CA LYS A 200 -15.03 29.78 -19.33
C LYS A 200 -15.10 31.30 -19.50
N VAL A 201 -13.98 31.99 -19.27
CA VAL A 201 -13.91 33.48 -19.37
C VAL A 201 -14.12 33.97 -20.80
N GLY A 202 -13.60 33.23 -21.79
CA GLY A 202 -13.80 33.56 -23.20
C GLY A 202 -15.25 33.56 -23.65
N LYS A 203 -16.14 32.80 -22.96
CA LYS A 203 -17.56 32.69 -23.31
C LYS A 203 -18.45 33.83 -22.77
N PHE A 204 -18.00 34.58 -21.75
CA PHE A 204 -18.83 35.67 -21.21
C PHE A 204 -19.04 36.77 -22.24
N THR A 205 -20.24 37.41 -22.22
CA THR A 205 -20.54 38.59 -23.03
C THR A 205 -19.89 39.86 -22.40
N ALA A 206 -19.68 40.90 -23.18
CA ALA A 206 -19.15 42.17 -22.68
C ALA A 206 -20.01 42.73 -21.52
N ILE A 207 -21.34 42.71 -21.67
CA ILE A 207 -22.27 43.21 -20.65
C ILE A 207 -22.21 42.39 -19.36
N GLN A 208 -22.12 41.04 -19.45
CA GLN A 208 -21.96 40.21 -18.27
C GLN A 208 -20.65 40.50 -17.52
N CYS A 209 -19.58 40.74 -18.25
CA CYS A 209 -18.29 41.05 -17.65
C CYS A 209 -18.31 42.45 -16.97
N VAL A 210 -18.85 43.47 -17.60
CA VAL A 210 -18.91 44.82 -17.04
C VAL A 210 -19.81 44.92 -15.82
N LYS A 211 -20.95 44.18 -15.82
CA LYS A 211 -21.83 44.08 -14.64
C LYS A 211 -21.24 43.30 -13.50
N GLY A 212 -20.01 42.74 -13.64
CA GLY A 212 -19.41 41.87 -12.63
C GLY A 212 -20.17 40.58 -12.39
N ILE A 213 -21.11 40.24 -13.29
CA ILE A 213 -21.89 39.01 -13.19
C ILE A 213 -20.95 37.87 -13.62
N GLY A 214 -20.12 37.44 -12.70
CA GLY A 214 -19.31 36.25 -12.85
C GLY A 214 -20.21 35.02 -13.01
N ALA A 215 -19.73 33.97 -13.62
CA ALA A 215 -20.48 32.74 -13.96
C ALA A 215 -21.08 31.97 -12.76
N GLY A 216 -21.22 32.57 -11.62
CA GLY A 216 -21.88 32.04 -10.43
C GLY A 216 -23.23 32.65 -10.09
N THR A 217 -23.58 33.77 -10.73
CA THR A 217 -24.77 34.55 -10.39
C THR A 217 -25.94 34.37 -11.34
N VAL A 218 -26.14 33.19 -11.89
CA VAL A 218 -27.51 32.80 -12.25
C VAL A 218 -28.13 32.40 -10.92
N LEU A 219 -28.81 33.34 -10.29
CA LEU A 219 -29.67 33.15 -9.11
C LEU A 219 -30.77 32.15 -9.46
N LYS A 220 -30.44 30.87 -9.46
CA LYS A 220 -31.50 29.88 -9.32
C LYS A 220 -31.98 30.02 -7.88
N GLU A 221 -33.22 30.42 -7.69
CA GLU A 221 -33.90 30.30 -6.41
C GLU A 221 -33.85 28.82 -6.02
N ILE A 222 -32.92 28.46 -5.13
CA ILE A 222 -32.84 27.14 -4.58
C ILE A 222 -33.73 27.17 -3.33
N GLN A 223 -34.96 26.69 -3.47
CA GLN A 223 -35.81 26.39 -2.30
C GLN A 223 -35.14 25.21 -1.55
N VAL A 224 -34.46 25.52 -0.47
CA VAL A 224 -33.94 24.51 0.43
C VAL A 224 -34.88 24.44 1.63
N LYS A 225 -35.41 23.24 1.91
CA LYS A 225 -36.14 23.01 3.18
C LYS A 225 -35.11 23.06 4.33
N ASP A 226 -35.00 24.23 4.97
CA ASP A 226 -33.95 24.51 5.96
C ASP A 226 -34.28 24.07 7.39
N SER A 227 -35.46 23.54 7.59
CA SER A 227 -36.01 23.30 8.94
C SER A 227 -35.11 22.39 9.81
N PHE A 228 -34.37 21.44 9.20
CA PHE A 228 -33.52 20.52 9.95
C PHE A 228 -32.19 21.15 10.38
N ILE A 229 -31.47 21.81 9.44
CA ILE A 229 -30.19 22.45 9.71
C ILE A 229 -30.36 23.64 10.66
N GLN A 230 -31.42 24.41 10.49
CA GLN A 230 -31.73 25.53 11.37
C GLN A 230 -32.07 25.10 12.80
N LYS A 231 -32.76 23.96 12.97
CA LYS A 231 -33.08 23.42 14.30
C LYS A 231 -31.86 22.91 15.06
N ILE A 232 -30.89 22.31 14.35
CA ILE A 232 -29.71 21.69 14.99
C ILE A 232 -28.55 22.69 15.13
N PHE A 233 -28.27 23.48 14.09
CA PHE A 233 -27.04 24.30 14.01
C PHE A 233 -27.30 25.81 14.05
N GLY A 234 -28.56 26.25 14.17
CA GLY A 234 -28.94 27.66 14.24
C GLY A 234 -29.09 28.35 12.86
N CYS A 235 -29.53 29.61 12.91
CA CYS A 235 -29.84 30.41 11.71
C CYS A 235 -28.61 30.70 10.86
N GLU A 236 -27.45 30.98 11.48
CA GLU A 236 -26.19 31.25 10.79
C GLU A 236 -25.73 30.08 9.93
N SER A 237 -25.87 28.85 10.45
CA SER A 237 -25.51 27.63 9.72
C SER A 237 -26.46 27.33 8.59
N ALA A 238 -27.75 27.67 8.72
CA ALA A 238 -28.71 27.57 7.62
C ALA A 238 -28.37 28.53 6.48
N ILE A 239 -27.99 29.76 6.80
CA ILE A 239 -27.52 30.73 5.80
C ILE A 239 -26.24 30.22 5.12
N ALA A 240 -25.27 29.70 5.88
CA ALA A 240 -24.04 29.12 5.38
C ALA A 240 -24.30 27.97 4.39
N TYR A 241 -25.19 27.06 4.71
CA TYR A 241 -25.58 25.95 3.84
C TYR A 241 -26.25 26.42 2.54
N LYS A 242 -27.18 27.39 2.62
CA LYS A 242 -27.79 28.02 1.44
C LYS A 242 -26.74 28.66 0.54
N ASN A 243 -25.80 29.39 1.15
CA ASN A 243 -24.70 30.03 0.43
C ASN A 243 -23.80 29.01 -0.28
N MET A 244 -23.46 27.92 0.38
CA MET A 244 -22.67 26.86 -0.21
C MET A 244 -23.40 26.19 -1.39
N LYS A 245 -24.70 25.91 -1.26
CA LYS A 245 -25.53 25.39 -2.39
C LYS A 245 -25.63 26.36 -3.53
N ARG A 246 -25.82 27.64 -3.24
CA ARG A 246 -25.88 28.71 -4.24
C ARG A 246 -24.58 28.85 -5.00
N ASN A 247 -23.42 28.81 -4.30
CA ASN A 247 -22.08 28.92 -4.87
C ASN A 247 -21.37 27.57 -5.06
N LYS A 248 -22.14 26.52 -5.40
CA LYS A 248 -21.64 25.13 -5.57
C LYS A 248 -20.36 25.02 -6.40
N TYR A 249 -20.22 25.84 -7.44
CA TYR A 249 -19.05 25.82 -8.32
C TYR A 249 -17.80 26.37 -7.66
N GLY A 250 -17.91 27.38 -6.79
CA GLY A 250 -16.79 27.97 -6.05
C GLY A 250 -16.16 26.97 -5.06
N TYR A 251 -16.99 26.16 -4.39
CA TYR A 251 -16.54 25.19 -3.39
C TYR A 251 -16.13 23.84 -3.98
N LYS A 252 -16.56 23.51 -5.19
CA LYS A 252 -16.29 22.21 -5.81
C LYS A 252 -14.82 21.87 -5.95
N ALA A 253 -13.97 22.86 -6.19
CA ALA A 253 -12.52 22.66 -6.30
C ALA A 253 -11.90 22.33 -4.91
N THR A 254 -12.30 23.07 -3.87
CA THR A 254 -11.88 22.83 -2.49
C THR A 254 -12.33 21.47 -2.00
N ILE A 255 -13.62 21.12 -2.21
CA ILE A 255 -14.17 19.82 -1.85
C ILE A 255 -13.36 18.69 -2.50
N ARG A 256 -13.05 18.78 -3.79
CA ARG A 256 -12.23 17.76 -4.48
C ARG A 256 -10.81 17.67 -3.93
N ALA A 257 -10.17 18.81 -3.65
CA ALA A 257 -8.84 18.82 -3.08
C ALA A 257 -8.78 18.16 -1.70
N LEU A 258 -9.76 18.48 -0.84
CA LEU A 258 -9.88 17.87 0.48
C LEU A 258 -10.24 16.38 0.39
N SER A 259 -11.13 15.99 -0.54
CA SER A 259 -11.48 14.57 -0.78
C SER A 259 -10.28 13.74 -1.21
N LEU A 260 -9.44 14.29 -2.11
CA LEU A 260 -8.21 13.63 -2.54
C LEU A 260 -7.20 13.50 -1.39
N GLY A 261 -7.11 14.50 -0.51
CA GLY A 261 -6.26 14.43 0.67
C GLY A 261 -6.65 13.30 1.62
N ILE A 262 -7.94 13.20 1.96
CA ILE A 262 -8.43 12.13 2.85
C ILE A 262 -8.35 10.75 2.19
N LEU A 263 -8.63 10.66 0.88
CA LEU A 263 -8.48 9.44 0.10
C LEU A 263 -7.05 8.90 0.21
N LEU A 264 -6.05 9.75 -0.03
CA LEU A 264 -4.65 9.35 0.03
C LEU A 264 -4.22 8.92 1.42
N PHE A 265 -4.69 9.62 2.45
CA PHE A 265 -4.41 9.28 3.83
C PHE A 265 -4.96 7.90 4.19
N LEU A 266 -6.20 7.61 3.79
CA LEU A 266 -6.84 6.31 3.99
C LEU A 266 -6.25 5.21 3.13
N LEU A 267 -5.87 5.52 1.89
CA LEU A 267 -5.17 4.59 1.00
C LEU A 267 -3.85 4.12 1.62
N THR A 268 -3.05 5.06 2.12
CA THR A 268 -1.78 4.74 2.80
C THR A 268 -2.01 3.86 4.03
N GLY A 269 -2.95 4.25 4.91
CA GLY A 269 -3.28 3.46 6.10
C GLY A 269 -3.85 2.07 5.78
N GLY A 270 -4.65 1.94 4.74
CA GLY A 270 -5.22 0.67 4.31
C GLY A 270 -4.18 -0.28 3.71
N LEU A 271 -3.26 0.24 2.89
CA LEU A 271 -2.15 -0.55 2.33
C LEU A 271 -1.15 -0.96 3.40
N SER A 272 -0.84 -0.07 4.34
CA SER A 272 0.01 -0.39 5.48
C SER A 272 -0.58 -1.50 6.36
N GLY A 273 -1.89 -1.44 6.64
CA GLY A 273 -2.58 -2.52 7.37
C GLY A 273 -2.48 -3.87 6.67
N GLN A 274 -2.68 -3.90 5.34
CA GLN A 274 -2.54 -5.14 4.57
C GLN A 274 -1.10 -5.68 4.56
N ALA A 275 -0.11 -4.79 4.52
CA ALA A 275 1.30 -5.19 4.57
C ALA A 275 1.65 -5.84 5.92
N LYS A 276 1.09 -5.34 7.03
CA LYS A 276 1.26 -5.93 8.37
C LYS A 276 0.57 -7.30 8.49
N GLU A 277 -0.66 -7.43 8.01
CA GLU A 277 -1.36 -8.71 7.95
C GLU A 277 -0.59 -9.74 7.11
N PHE A 278 -0.07 -9.31 5.96
CA PHE A 278 0.79 -10.16 5.12
C PHE A 278 2.05 -10.60 5.87
N GLN A 279 2.67 -9.68 6.60
CA GLN A 279 3.83 -9.99 7.42
C GLN A 279 3.48 -10.99 8.53
N GLU A 280 2.37 -10.79 9.26
CA GLU A 280 1.91 -11.71 10.30
C GLU A 280 1.64 -13.11 9.73
N TRP A 281 1.06 -13.17 8.53
CA TRP A 281 0.83 -14.43 7.84
C TRP A 281 2.14 -15.12 7.42
N MET A 282 3.10 -14.35 6.90
CA MET A 282 4.42 -14.87 6.51
C MET A 282 5.32 -15.24 7.71
N THR A 283 5.03 -14.71 8.89
CA THR A 283 5.84 -14.98 10.07
C THR A 283 5.50 -16.38 10.61
N PRO A 284 6.41 -17.35 10.55
CA PRO A 284 6.19 -18.65 11.17
C PRO A 284 5.93 -18.48 12.68
N LYS A 285 5.00 -19.21 13.23
CA LYS A 285 4.80 -19.29 14.70
C LYS A 285 5.84 -20.20 15.38
N SER A 286 6.93 -20.48 14.68
CA SER A 286 8.08 -21.25 15.17
C SER A 286 9.03 -20.36 15.97
N LYS A 287 10.01 -20.98 16.61
CA LYS A 287 11.12 -20.28 17.29
C LYS A 287 11.83 -19.29 16.35
N GLU A 288 12.49 -18.30 16.92
CA GLU A 288 13.06 -17.17 16.19
C GLU A 288 14.15 -17.56 15.18
N MET A 289 14.81 -18.68 15.39
CA MET A 289 15.83 -19.21 14.49
C MET A 289 15.65 -20.71 14.24
N MET A 290 15.96 -21.13 13.03
CA MET A 290 15.94 -22.52 12.62
C MET A 290 17.04 -22.77 11.60
N VAL A 291 17.87 -23.77 11.88
CA VAL A 291 18.77 -24.35 10.90
C VAL A 291 18.15 -25.63 10.42
N ASP A 292 17.94 -25.78 9.14
CA ASP A 292 17.36 -26.98 8.57
C ASP A 292 18.22 -27.59 7.47
N TYR A 293 18.23 -28.90 7.43
CA TYR A 293 18.79 -29.73 6.39
C TYR A 293 17.67 -30.34 5.57
N SER A 294 17.83 -30.35 4.27
CA SER A 294 16.89 -31.00 3.35
C SER A 294 17.66 -31.74 2.27
N SER A 295 17.39 -33.04 2.11
CA SER A 295 17.95 -33.81 1.00
C SER A 295 17.08 -33.63 -0.25
N ASN A 296 17.74 -33.50 -1.41
CA ASN A 296 17.04 -33.56 -2.69
C ASN A 296 16.58 -34.99 -2.96
N TYR A 297 15.54 -35.16 -3.74
CA TYR A 297 15.07 -36.45 -4.19
C TYR A 297 14.71 -36.43 -5.66
N ASP A 298 14.91 -37.58 -6.30
CA ASP A 298 14.44 -37.87 -7.65
C ASP A 298 13.23 -38.82 -7.57
N ILE A 299 12.34 -38.71 -8.53
CA ILE A 299 11.23 -39.64 -8.68
C ILE A 299 11.63 -40.66 -9.76
N GLU A 300 11.88 -41.90 -9.33
CA GLU A 300 12.20 -42.99 -10.24
C GLU A 300 10.96 -43.92 -10.37
N VAL A 301 10.69 -44.35 -11.62
CA VAL A 301 9.64 -45.38 -11.83
C VAL A 301 10.25 -46.73 -11.58
N ASN A 302 9.76 -47.45 -10.58
CA ASN A 302 10.20 -48.80 -10.29
C ASN A 302 9.87 -49.73 -11.46
N ALA A 303 10.91 -50.28 -12.10
CA ALA A 303 10.78 -51.12 -13.29
C ALA A 303 9.98 -52.41 -13.08
N LYS A 304 9.81 -52.86 -11.80
CA LYS A 304 9.06 -54.09 -11.45
C LYS A 304 7.59 -53.81 -11.16
N THR A 305 7.31 -52.66 -10.53
CA THR A 305 5.96 -52.31 -10.06
C THR A 305 5.27 -51.32 -10.97
N GLY A 306 6.02 -50.60 -11.83
CA GLY A 306 5.52 -49.49 -12.67
C GLY A 306 5.12 -48.23 -11.88
N LYS A 307 5.40 -48.19 -10.60
CA LYS A 307 5.06 -47.07 -9.71
C LYS A 307 6.24 -46.13 -9.49
N GLU A 308 5.90 -44.86 -9.26
CA GLU A 308 6.86 -43.83 -8.86
C GLU A 308 7.35 -44.11 -7.45
N GLU A 309 8.66 -44.10 -7.26
CA GLU A 309 9.34 -44.25 -5.97
C GLU A 309 10.24 -43.04 -5.76
N ARG A 310 10.31 -42.57 -4.52
CA ARG A 310 11.16 -41.46 -4.12
C ARG A 310 12.56 -42.00 -3.83
N LYS A 311 13.55 -41.46 -4.54
CA LYS A 311 14.96 -41.76 -4.31
C LYS A 311 15.64 -40.54 -3.71
N ILE A 312 15.97 -40.61 -2.42
CA ILE A 312 16.66 -39.53 -1.73
C ILE A 312 18.11 -39.49 -2.18
N SER A 313 18.57 -38.35 -2.63
CA SER A 313 19.90 -38.17 -3.22
C SER A 313 21.01 -38.35 -2.17
N ARG A 314 20.80 -37.82 -0.99
CA ARG A 314 21.78 -37.91 0.11
C ARG A 314 21.07 -38.07 1.47
N PRO A 315 20.62 -39.26 1.82
CA PRO A 315 20.02 -39.53 3.12
C PRO A 315 21.08 -39.34 4.22
N VAL A 316 20.66 -38.80 5.36
CA VAL A 316 21.49 -38.75 6.56
C VAL A 316 21.40 -40.14 7.24
N THR A 317 22.53 -40.76 7.46
CA THR A 317 22.56 -42.03 8.15
C THR A 317 22.29 -41.82 9.65
N SER A 318 21.77 -42.88 10.33
CA SER A 318 21.52 -42.83 11.76
C SER A 318 22.76 -42.47 12.58
N ASP A 319 23.93 -42.97 12.17
CA ASP A 319 25.19 -42.63 12.85
C ASP A 319 25.54 -41.16 12.72
N GLN A 320 25.42 -40.61 11.50
CA GLN A 320 25.65 -39.16 11.26
C GLN A 320 24.65 -38.31 12.02
N TYR A 321 23.37 -38.69 12.03
CA TYR A 321 22.35 -37.97 12.77
C TYR A 321 22.66 -37.93 14.26
N ASN A 322 23.00 -39.09 14.85
CA ASN A 322 23.35 -39.21 16.27
C ASN A 322 24.62 -38.38 16.63
N GLU A 323 25.63 -38.37 15.75
CA GLU A 323 26.82 -37.53 15.96
C GLU A 323 26.51 -36.05 15.96
N ILE A 324 25.67 -35.60 14.99
CA ILE A 324 25.20 -34.20 14.89
C ILE A 324 24.42 -33.83 16.14
N THR A 325 23.45 -34.65 16.51
CA THR A 325 22.59 -34.45 17.70
C THR A 325 23.44 -34.34 18.97
N GLN A 326 24.36 -35.27 19.23
CA GLN A 326 25.23 -35.23 20.40
C GLN A 326 26.11 -33.97 20.45
N LYS A 327 26.61 -33.50 19.30
CA LYS A 327 27.39 -32.25 19.24
C LYS A 327 26.55 -31.06 19.60
N LEU A 328 25.31 -30.99 19.10
CA LEU A 328 24.41 -29.84 19.24
C LEU A 328 23.75 -29.80 20.62
N GLU A 329 23.28 -30.92 21.14
CA GLU A 329 22.70 -31.03 22.49
C GLU A 329 23.68 -30.62 23.59
N LYS A 330 24.99 -30.88 23.40
CA LYS A 330 26.03 -30.42 24.32
C LYS A 330 26.01 -28.90 24.51
N TYR A 331 25.50 -28.14 23.55
CA TYR A 331 25.33 -26.70 23.60
C TYR A 331 23.87 -26.28 23.86
N GLY A 332 23.00 -27.24 24.19
CA GLY A 332 21.59 -26.97 24.50
C GLY A 332 20.72 -26.71 23.26
N ILE A 333 21.16 -27.20 22.08
CA ILE A 333 20.40 -27.08 20.83
C ILE A 333 19.66 -28.40 20.58
N ASP A 334 18.33 -28.36 20.61
CA ASP A 334 17.49 -29.49 20.27
C ASP A 334 17.52 -29.75 18.75
N VAL A 335 17.59 -31.00 18.35
CA VAL A 335 17.58 -31.45 16.96
C VAL A 335 16.42 -32.37 16.74
N TYR A 336 15.62 -32.11 15.71
CA TYR A 336 14.46 -32.92 15.34
C TYR A 336 14.60 -33.41 13.91
N GLY A 337 14.50 -34.73 13.71
CA GLY A 337 14.60 -35.41 12.41
C GLY A 337 13.24 -35.85 11.91
N VAL A 338 13.00 -35.66 10.61
CA VAL A 338 11.77 -36.05 9.93
C VAL A 338 12.08 -36.71 8.59
N GLY A 339 11.39 -37.85 8.33
CA GLY A 339 11.29 -38.47 7.02
C GLY A 339 9.84 -38.42 6.51
N ALA A 340 9.62 -38.07 5.24
CA ALA A 340 8.30 -38.04 4.65
C ALA A 340 8.16 -39.03 3.50
N ASP A 341 7.20 -39.98 3.58
CA ASP A 341 6.84 -40.90 2.51
C ASP A 341 5.44 -40.58 1.96
N THR A 342 5.38 -40.22 0.70
CA THR A 342 4.15 -39.85 0.00
C THR A 342 3.80 -40.79 -1.15
N PHE A 343 4.57 -41.85 -1.34
CA PHE A 343 4.48 -42.73 -2.52
C PHE A 343 4.10 -44.16 -2.20
N THR A 344 4.38 -44.64 -0.99
CA THR A 344 4.21 -46.07 -0.65
C THR A 344 2.76 -46.44 -0.40
N TYR A 345 1.95 -45.55 0.16
CA TYR A 345 0.59 -45.85 0.58
C TYR A 345 -0.42 -44.81 0.08
N ASN A 346 -1.61 -45.32 -0.27
CA ASN A 346 -2.82 -44.50 -0.41
C ASN A 346 -3.75 -44.78 0.77
N ALA A 347 -4.58 -43.85 1.17
CA ALA A 347 -5.64 -44.08 2.14
C ALA A 347 -6.96 -44.38 1.44
N LEU A 348 -7.69 -45.36 1.96
CA LEU A 348 -9.07 -45.58 1.57
C LEU A 348 -9.97 -44.81 2.52
N LEU A 349 -10.67 -43.84 2.01
CA LEU A 349 -11.48 -42.91 2.81
C LEU A 349 -12.88 -43.48 3.07
N ASP A 350 -13.27 -43.55 4.36
CA ASP A 350 -14.65 -43.79 4.74
C ASP A 350 -15.39 -42.49 4.89
N LYS A 351 -16.43 -42.28 4.07
CA LYS A 351 -17.23 -41.05 4.08
C LYS A 351 -17.87 -40.73 5.43
N ASN A 352 -18.08 -41.75 6.27
CA ASN A 352 -18.67 -41.54 7.59
C ASN A 352 -17.70 -40.88 8.58
N THR A 353 -16.40 -41.00 8.37
CA THR A 353 -15.35 -40.39 9.21
C THR A 353 -14.96 -39.00 8.78
N LEU A 354 -15.39 -38.57 7.58
CA LEU A 354 -15.07 -37.27 7.03
C LEU A 354 -15.98 -36.17 7.56
N THR A 355 -15.45 -34.94 7.63
CA THR A 355 -16.23 -33.73 7.94
C THR A 355 -17.11 -33.31 6.77
N GLU A 356 -18.11 -32.46 7.02
CA GLU A 356 -18.96 -31.90 5.97
C GLU A 356 -18.14 -31.02 5.01
N ASP A 357 -17.16 -30.30 5.52
CA ASP A 357 -16.26 -29.45 4.72
C ASP A 357 -15.43 -30.29 3.76
N MET A 358 -14.87 -31.43 4.22
CA MET A 358 -14.10 -32.33 3.38
C MET A 358 -14.95 -32.96 2.27
N LEU A 359 -16.21 -33.29 2.55
CA LEU A 359 -17.12 -33.84 1.55
C LEU A 359 -17.50 -32.87 0.44
N GLN A 360 -17.30 -31.55 0.63
CA GLN A 360 -17.51 -30.51 -0.36
C GLN A 360 -16.28 -30.25 -1.24
N VAL A 361 -15.09 -30.76 -0.88
CA VAL A 361 -13.87 -30.57 -1.64
C VAL A 361 -13.95 -31.32 -2.98
N PRO A 362 -13.75 -30.66 -4.12
CA PRO A 362 -13.77 -31.32 -5.42
C PRO A 362 -12.59 -32.27 -5.59
N LYS A 363 -12.85 -33.53 -5.95
CA LYS A 363 -11.83 -34.53 -6.33
C LYS A 363 -10.77 -34.80 -5.26
N PHE A 364 -11.15 -34.87 -3.99
CA PHE A 364 -10.23 -35.27 -2.91
C PHE A 364 -9.83 -36.74 -2.93
N SER A 365 -10.51 -37.58 -3.68
CA SER A 365 -10.22 -39.00 -3.89
C SER A 365 -10.45 -39.40 -5.33
N ASP A 366 -9.88 -40.53 -5.73
CA ASP A 366 -10.16 -41.17 -7.02
C ASP A 366 -11.55 -41.88 -7.03
N ASP A 367 -11.88 -42.50 -8.19
CA ASP A 367 -13.18 -43.21 -8.36
C ASP A 367 -13.32 -44.44 -7.41
N ASN A 368 -12.22 -44.95 -6.87
CA ASN A 368 -12.20 -46.06 -5.91
C ASN A 368 -12.29 -45.59 -4.44
N GLY A 369 -12.30 -44.27 -4.19
CA GLY A 369 -12.26 -43.68 -2.87
C GLY A 369 -10.86 -43.65 -2.26
N GLU A 370 -9.82 -43.86 -3.07
CA GLU A 370 -8.42 -43.75 -2.64
C GLU A 370 -7.92 -42.33 -2.73
N THR A 371 -7.09 -41.92 -1.77
CA THR A 371 -6.42 -40.61 -1.77
C THR A 371 -4.95 -40.79 -1.40
N ARG A 372 -4.13 -39.85 -1.85
CA ARG A 372 -2.71 -39.80 -1.48
C ARG A 372 -2.56 -39.60 0.02
N THR A 373 -1.58 -40.28 0.59
CA THR A 373 -1.26 -40.23 2.02
C THR A 373 0.17 -39.81 2.21
N GLU A 374 0.42 -38.96 3.19
CA GLU A 374 1.76 -38.66 3.66
C GLU A 374 2.00 -39.36 5.00
N ILE A 375 3.03 -40.19 5.05
CA ILE A 375 3.52 -40.79 6.27
C ILE A 375 4.74 -39.99 6.72
N VAL A 376 4.63 -39.35 7.87
CA VAL A 376 5.69 -38.56 8.49
C VAL A 376 6.32 -39.37 9.59
N SER A 377 7.54 -39.87 9.40
CA SER A 377 8.32 -40.50 10.43
C SER A 377 9.15 -39.44 11.16
N VAL A 378 9.10 -39.46 12.48
CA VAL A 378 9.84 -38.48 13.30
C VAL A 378 10.75 -39.21 14.29
N ASP A 379 11.83 -38.55 14.72
CA ASP A 379 12.70 -39.09 15.75
C ASP A 379 11.95 -39.29 17.07
N ASP A 380 12.55 -40.15 17.91
CA ASP A 380 11.95 -40.64 19.12
C ASP A 380 11.63 -39.55 20.15
N GLU A 381 12.47 -38.54 20.23
CA GLU A 381 12.27 -37.43 21.16
C GLU A 381 11.11 -36.54 20.75
N LEU A 382 11.06 -36.14 19.46
CA LEU A 382 9.94 -35.41 18.92
C LEU A 382 8.65 -36.19 19.01
N TYR A 383 8.70 -37.50 18.70
CA TYR A 383 7.53 -38.35 18.77
C TYR A 383 6.91 -38.41 20.17
N LYS A 384 7.74 -38.51 21.24
CA LYS A 384 7.28 -38.47 22.64
C LYS A 384 6.56 -37.14 22.94
N LYS A 385 7.16 -36.01 22.53
CA LYS A 385 6.56 -34.68 22.71
C LYS A 385 5.21 -34.55 22.00
N LEU A 386 5.09 -35.16 20.81
CA LEU A 386 3.84 -35.14 20.03
C LEU A 386 2.77 -36.08 20.66
N CYS A 387 3.17 -37.24 21.20
CA CYS A 387 2.26 -38.15 21.93
C CYS A 387 1.69 -37.47 23.19
N ASP A 388 2.54 -36.82 23.98
CA ASP A 388 2.10 -36.08 25.17
C ASP A 388 1.10 -34.97 24.80
N ARG A 389 1.31 -34.27 23.69
CA ARG A 389 0.43 -33.22 23.20
C ARG A 389 -0.91 -33.76 22.68
N ALA A 390 -0.89 -34.89 21.99
CA ALA A 390 -2.09 -35.56 21.48
C ALA A 390 -2.84 -36.37 22.57
N GLY A 391 -2.26 -36.54 23.77
CA GLY A 391 -2.79 -37.41 24.82
C GLY A 391 -2.78 -38.87 24.42
N ALA A 392 -1.83 -39.31 23.59
CA ALA A 392 -1.71 -40.65 23.02
C ALA A 392 -0.63 -41.46 23.72
N GLU A 393 -0.79 -42.79 23.74
CA GLU A 393 0.26 -43.72 24.24
C GLU A 393 1.43 -43.74 23.25
N TYR A 394 2.64 -43.87 23.77
CA TYR A 394 3.84 -44.01 22.94
C TYR A 394 3.75 -45.25 22.04
N GLY A 395 4.09 -45.11 20.75
CA GLY A 395 3.96 -46.16 19.74
C GLY A 395 2.60 -46.14 19.00
N SER A 396 1.68 -45.29 19.39
CA SER A 396 0.40 -45.11 18.68
C SER A 396 0.63 -44.31 17.37
N ILE A 397 -0.25 -44.47 16.41
CA ILE A 397 -0.26 -43.68 15.21
C ILE A 397 -0.99 -42.32 15.47
N LEU A 398 -0.36 -41.24 15.16
CA LEU A 398 -0.96 -39.92 15.31
C LEU A 398 -1.48 -39.41 13.96
N LEU A 399 -2.69 -38.88 13.94
CA LEU A 399 -3.30 -38.30 12.75
C LEU A 399 -3.13 -36.77 12.76
N LEU A 400 -2.53 -36.24 11.73
CA LEU A 400 -2.48 -34.78 11.51
C LEU A 400 -3.74 -34.34 10.77
N ASN A 401 -4.69 -33.78 11.52
CA ASN A 401 -6.03 -33.48 11.01
C ASN A 401 -6.13 -32.06 10.42
N THR A 402 -5.29 -31.80 9.43
CA THR A 402 -5.30 -30.52 8.69
C THR A 402 -5.01 -30.77 7.21
N TYR A 403 -5.83 -30.24 6.34
CA TYR A 403 -5.70 -30.34 4.90
C TYR A 403 -5.89 -28.98 4.25
N GLN A 404 -5.00 -28.61 3.35
CA GLN A 404 -5.11 -27.39 2.57
C GLN A 404 -5.31 -27.71 1.09
N TYR A 405 -6.29 -27.10 0.49
CA TYR A 405 -6.53 -27.21 -0.94
C TYR A 405 -6.78 -25.83 -1.57
N ASN A 406 -6.60 -25.78 -2.89
CA ASN A 406 -6.87 -24.56 -3.65
C ASN A 406 -8.29 -24.59 -4.21
N ASP A 407 -9.15 -23.72 -3.73
CA ASP A 407 -10.51 -23.52 -4.25
C ASP A 407 -10.55 -22.25 -5.11
N ASN A 408 -10.57 -22.45 -6.44
CA ASN A 408 -10.65 -21.34 -7.42
C ASN A 408 -9.58 -20.23 -7.26
N GLY A 409 -8.41 -20.60 -6.74
CA GLY A 409 -7.30 -19.67 -6.49
C GLY A 409 -7.21 -19.15 -5.05
N GLU A 410 -8.13 -19.56 -4.16
CA GLU A 410 -8.01 -19.34 -2.73
C GLU A 410 -7.55 -20.62 -2.02
N TYR A 411 -6.54 -20.50 -1.15
CA TYR A 411 -6.13 -21.62 -0.30
C TYR A 411 -7.05 -21.69 0.91
N VAL A 412 -7.71 -22.86 1.05
CA VAL A 412 -8.64 -23.12 2.14
C VAL A 412 -8.05 -24.24 3.00
N SER A 413 -7.95 -24.02 4.31
CA SER A 413 -7.52 -25.05 5.28
C SER A 413 -8.73 -25.57 6.03
N ILE A 414 -8.87 -26.88 6.06
CA ILE A 414 -9.99 -27.58 6.70
C ILE A 414 -9.49 -28.77 7.54
N LYS A 415 -10.35 -29.27 8.45
CA LYS A 415 -10.16 -30.54 9.12
C LYS A 415 -10.80 -31.65 8.28
N PRO A 416 -10.01 -32.57 7.70
CA PRO A 416 -10.58 -33.64 6.87
C PRO A 416 -11.40 -34.65 7.65
N PHE A 417 -11.02 -34.98 8.87
CA PHE A 417 -11.66 -36.00 9.68
C PHE A 417 -12.40 -35.41 10.89
N LYS A 418 -13.43 -36.13 11.33
CA LYS A 418 -14.12 -35.86 12.60
C LYS A 418 -13.20 -36.19 13.78
N ASP A 419 -13.44 -35.54 14.92
CA ASP A 419 -12.60 -35.72 16.13
C ASP A 419 -12.72 -37.11 16.79
N ASP A 420 -13.70 -37.91 16.37
CA ASP A 420 -13.96 -39.28 16.86
C ASP A 420 -13.37 -40.38 15.97
N VAL A 421 -12.55 -40.03 14.97
CA VAL A 421 -11.94 -41.03 14.10
C VAL A 421 -10.90 -41.85 14.87
N THR A 422 -11.07 -43.17 14.81
CA THR A 422 -10.21 -44.15 15.52
C THR A 422 -9.42 -45.06 14.59
N GLN A 423 -9.76 -45.12 13.32
CA GLN A 423 -9.12 -46.02 12.36
C GLN A 423 -9.02 -45.38 10.98
N ILE A 424 -7.91 -45.63 10.30
CA ILE A 424 -7.70 -45.31 8.88
C ILE A 424 -7.18 -46.53 8.15
N SER A 425 -7.70 -46.80 6.96
CA SER A 425 -7.24 -47.90 6.12
C SER A 425 -6.25 -47.41 5.08
N LEU A 426 -5.08 -47.98 5.05
CA LEU A 426 -4.06 -47.72 4.01
C LEU A 426 -4.03 -48.90 3.02
N ILE A 427 -3.73 -48.59 1.78
CA ILE A 427 -3.54 -49.55 0.69
C ILE A 427 -2.14 -49.34 0.11
N ASN A 428 -1.35 -50.42 0.06
CA ASN A 428 -0.04 -50.39 -0.57
C ASN A 428 -0.10 -50.64 -2.09
N ALA A 429 1.05 -50.62 -2.71
CA ALA A 429 1.21 -50.88 -4.15
C ALA A 429 0.74 -52.28 -4.58
N ALA A 430 0.74 -53.28 -3.66
CA ALA A 430 0.30 -54.62 -3.93
C ALA A 430 -1.22 -54.83 -3.71
N ASN A 431 -1.98 -53.75 -3.47
CA ASN A 431 -3.40 -53.78 -3.06
C ASN A 431 -3.66 -54.45 -1.72
N GLU A 432 -2.64 -54.58 -0.88
CA GLU A 432 -2.83 -55.07 0.47
C GLU A 432 -3.38 -53.95 1.35
N LYS A 433 -4.51 -54.25 1.99
CA LYS A 433 -5.18 -53.31 2.89
C LYS A 433 -4.68 -53.52 4.32
N ASN A 434 -4.19 -52.44 4.91
CA ASN A 434 -3.80 -52.37 6.31
C ASN A 434 -4.65 -51.33 7.03
N THR A 435 -5.30 -51.72 8.13
CA THR A 435 -6.09 -50.76 8.93
C THR A 435 -5.29 -50.36 10.16
N LEU A 436 -5.02 -49.10 10.28
CA LEU A 436 -4.25 -48.50 11.35
C LEU A 436 -5.18 -47.90 12.40
N THR A 437 -4.86 -48.13 13.67
CA THR A 437 -5.58 -47.54 14.81
C THR A 437 -4.91 -46.20 15.17
N ILE A 438 -5.69 -45.15 15.23
CA ILE A 438 -5.23 -43.81 15.58
C ILE A 438 -5.29 -43.66 17.10
N GLY A 439 -4.16 -43.32 17.71
CA GLY A 439 -4.04 -43.07 19.14
C GLY A 439 -4.26 -41.63 19.55
N GLY A 440 -4.08 -40.69 18.64
CA GLY A 440 -4.28 -39.27 18.91
C GLY A 440 -4.36 -38.40 17.64
N ILE A 441 -4.91 -37.23 17.80
CA ILE A 441 -5.09 -36.26 16.72
C ILE A 441 -4.22 -35.04 17.01
N LEU A 442 -3.47 -34.60 16.01
CA LEU A 442 -2.65 -33.40 16.04
C LEU A 442 -3.20 -32.35 15.09
N GLU A 443 -2.95 -31.09 15.39
CA GLU A 443 -3.17 -29.96 14.46
C GLU A 443 -1.85 -29.53 13.84
N GLN A 444 -1.93 -28.81 12.72
CA GLN A 444 -0.75 -28.27 12.04
C GLN A 444 0.13 -27.39 12.93
N SER A 445 -0.48 -26.64 13.86
CA SER A 445 0.22 -25.82 14.84
C SER A 445 1.17 -26.60 15.74
N ASP A 446 0.88 -27.89 15.98
CA ASP A 446 1.67 -28.74 16.87
C ASP A 446 3.03 -29.13 16.29
N LEU A 447 3.12 -29.19 14.97
CA LEU A 447 4.38 -29.46 14.25
C LEU A 447 5.19 -28.19 13.96
N LYS A 448 4.52 -27.04 13.82
CA LYS A 448 5.20 -25.77 13.50
C LYS A 448 6.20 -25.33 14.56
N GLU A 449 5.95 -25.63 15.83
CA GLU A 449 6.86 -25.30 16.94
C GLU A 449 8.24 -25.99 16.79
N TYR A 450 8.25 -27.15 16.16
CA TYR A 450 9.48 -27.93 15.93
C TYR A 450 10.11 -27.67 14.56
N GLY A 451 9.61 -26.68 13.81
CA GLY A 451 10.12 -26.33 12.49
C GLY A 451 9.55 -27.15 11.34
N PHE A 452 8.57 -28.00 11.61
CA PHE A 452 7.89 -28.83 10.60
C PHE A 452 6.44 -28.38 10.41
N GLY A 453 5.85 -28.79 9.32
CA GLY A 453 4.42 -28.59 9.13
C GLY A 453 4.10 -27.46 8.19
N GLU A 454 4.73 -27.44 7.02
CA GLU A 454 4.15 -26.77 5.87
C GLU A 454 2.80 -27.41 5.57
N GLU A 455 1.82 -26.60 5.23
CA GLU A 455 0.51 -27.10 4.82
C GLU A 455 0.68 -27.85 3.50
N THR A 456 0.34 -29.14 3.48
CA THR A 456 0.54 -30.00 2.32
C THR A 456 -0.77 -30.34 1.63
N PRO A 457 -0.75 -30.67 0.33
CA PRO A 457 -1.93 -31.03 -0.43
C PRO A 457 -2.37 -32.50 -0.18
N TYR A 458 -1.99 -33.11 0.94
CA TYR A 458 -2.36 -34.48 1.28
C TYR A 458 -3.49 -34.52 2.31
N PRO A 459 -4.66 -35.07 1.95
CA PRO A 459 -5.80 -35.14 2.88
C PRO A 459 -5.58 -36.05 4.08
N VAL A 460 -4.70 -37.05 3.93
CA VAL A 460 -4.36 -38.01 5.01
C VAL A 460 -2.89 -37.89 5.32
N ARG A 461 -2.59 -37.47 6.53
CA ARG A 461 -1.24 -37.37 7.06
C ARG A 461 -1.16 -38.07 8.40
N ILE A 462 -0.25 -38.99 8.51
CA ILE A 462 -0.04 -39.75 9.74
C ILE A 462 1.40 -39.57 10.22
N VAL A 463 1.57 -39.43 11.53
CA VAL A 463 2.86 -39.34 12.18
C VAL A 463 3.17 -40.61 12.91
N VAL A 464 4.33 -41.19 12.64
CA VAL A 464 4.81 -42.45 13.21
C VAL A 464 6.20 -42.26 13.81
N PRO A 465 6.57 -43.08 14.85
CA PRO A 465 7.94 -43.05 15.33
C PRO A 465 8.87 -43.71 14.32
N ASP A 466 10.03 -43.14 14.11
CA ASP A 466 11.12 -43.79 13.42
C ASP A 466 12.14 -44.28 14.46
N ALA A 467 11.78 -45.36 15.16
CA ALA A 467 12.61 -45.91 16.23
C ALA A 467 13.98 -46.40 15.74
N ASP A 468 14.08 -46.72 14.45
CA ASP A 468 15.32 -47.19 13.83
C ASP A 468 16.09 -46.11 13.07
N ALA A 469 15.60 -44.87 13.03
CA ALA A 469 16.17 -43.66 12.37
C ALA A 469 17.10 -44.01 11.18
N ARG A 470 16.55 -44.71 10.19
CA ARG A 470 17.36 -45.30 9.10
C ARG A 470 17.87 -44.24 8.13
N SER A 471 17.06 -43.25 7.90
CA SER A 471 17.45 -42.07 7.11
C SER A 471 16.46 -40.92 7.27
N PHE A 472 16.95 -39.78 7.65
CA PHE A 472 16.17 -38.57 7.60
C PHE A 472 16.47 -37.85 6.30
N ASP A 473 15.45 -37.32 5.66
CA ASP A 473 15.55 -36.41 4.52
C ASP A 473 15.44 -34.95 4.92
N TRP A 474 15.01 -34.71 6.14
CA TRP A 474 14.93 -33.36 6.71
C TRP A 474 15.13 -33.40 8.23
N PHE A 475 15.88 -32.45 8.78
CA PHE A 475 15.93 -32.19 10.21
C PHE A 475 16.08 -30.70 10.50
N SER A 476 15.59 -30.27 11.66
CA SER A 476 15.61 -28.88 12.08
C SER A 476 16.18 -28.70 13.48
N MET A 477 16.73 -27.52 13.74
CA MET A 477 17.38 -27.10 14.97
C MET A 477 16.79 -25.75 15.39
N PRO A 478 15.62 -25.72 16.01
CA PRO A 478 14.99 -24.47 16.44
C PRO A 478 15.70 -23.91 17.67
N SER A 479 16.01 -22.61 17.65
CA SER A 479 16.67 -21.91 18.75
C SER A 479 16.17 -20.45 18.85
N ASP A 480 16.25 -19.90 20.07
CA ASP A 480 15.93 -18.50 20.36
C ASP A 480 17.20 -17.65 20.59
N GLU A 481 18.41 -18.23 20.49
CA GLU A 481 19.68 -17.57 20.79
C GLU A 481 20.59 -17.43 19.55
N ASP A 482 21.13 -16.22 19.34
CA ASP A 482 21.98 -15.88 18.20
C ASP A 482 23.27 -16.75 18.12
N ASP A 483 23.91 -17.01 19.27
CA ASP A 483 25.18 -17.72 19.31
C ASP A 483 25.05 -19.18 18.88
N TYR A 484 23.89 -19.80 19.08
CA TYR A 484 23.63 -21.19 18.68
C TYR A 484 23.56 -21.37 17.18
N THR A 485 23.08 -20.35 16.44
CA THR A 485 22.99 -20.43 14.98
C THR A 485 24.36 -20.56 14.34
N GLU A 486 25.36 -19.80 14.82
CA GLU A 486 26.74 -19.84 14.30
C GLU A 486 27.39 -21.18 14.62
N TYR A 487 27.14 -21.71 15.83
CA TYR A 487 27.62 -23.03 16.21
C TYR A 487 26.94 -24.16 15.42
N ALA A 488 25.61 -24.17 15.31
CA ALA A 488 24.87 -25.14 14.52
C ALA A 488 25.34 -25.15 13.06
N ARG A 489 25.59 -23.95 12.50
CA ARG A 489 26.17 -23.81 11.17
C ARG A 489 27.54 -24.47 11.09
N SER A 490 28.45 -24.22 12.05
CA SER A 490 29.79 -24.78 12.02
C SER A 490 29.77 -26.31 12.07
N VAL A 491 28.84 -26.87 12.85
CA VAL A 491 28.64 -28.33 12.89
C VAL A 491 28.10 -28.84 11.56
N MET A 492 27.11 -28.14 10.98
CA MET A 492 26.55 -28.54 9.68
C MET A 492 27.56 -28.45 8.54
N ASP A 493 28.41 -27.42 8.53
CA ASP A 493 29.48 -27.26 7.52
C ASP A 493 30.53 -28.39 7.59
N GLU A 494 30.70 -29.04 8.77
CA GLU A 494 31.60 -30.19 8.92
C GLU A 494 31.07 -31.44 8.20
N TYR A 495 29.75 -31.68 8.26
CA TYR A 495 29.11 -32.86 7.65
C TYR A 495 28.59 -32.58 6.25
N PHE A 496 28.15 -31.36 5.99
CA PHE A 496 27.49 -30.90 4.78
C PHE A 496 28.10 -29.57 4.31
N PRO A 497 29.37 -29.57 3.85
CA PRO A 497 30.03 -28.36 3.41
C PRO A 497 29.30 -27.71 2.23
N ILE A 498 29.05 -26.42 2.33
CA ILE A 498 28.44 -25.62 1.25
C ILE A 498 29.50 -25.41 0.18
N VAL A 499 29.41 -26.14 -0.92
CA VAL A 499 30.22 -25.94 -2.13
C VAL A 499 29.54 -24.92 -3.03
N ALA A 500 30.31 -24.14 -3.79
CA ALA A 500 29.88 -22.96 -4.56
C ALA A 500 28.57 -23.08 -5.34
N GLU A 501 27.97 -21.92 -5.64
CA GLU A 501 26.60 -21.64 -6.12
C GLU A 501 26.04 -22.49 -7.25
N ASP A 502 26.87 -22.95 -8.19
CA ASP A 502 26.42 -23.69 -9.38
C ASP A 502 26.21 -25.19 -9.14
N SER A 503 26.40 -25.67 -7.92
CA SER A 503 26.41 -27.11 -7.62
C SER A 503 25.24 -27.61 -6.76
N TYR A 504 24.17 -26.82 -6.59
CA TYR A 504 22.97 -27.27 -5.82
C TYR A 504 22.38 -28.57 -6.36
N VAL A 505 22.40 -28.79 -7.65
CA VAL A 505 21.91 -30.02 -8.30
C VAL A 505 22.88 -31.18 -8.10
N GLU A 506 24.19 -30.94 -8.04
CA GLU A 506 25.20 -31.97 -7.88
C GLU A 506 25.42 -32.43 -6.43
N GLN A 507 25.09 -31.56 -5.42
CA GLN A 507 25.29 -31.89 -4.00
C GLN A 507 24.23 -32.83 -3.43
N GLY A 508 23.02 -32.83 -3.97
CA GLY A 508 21.93 -33.68 -3.51
C GLY A 508 21.32 -33.29 -2.15
N TYR A 509 21.69 -32.14 -1.58
CA TYR A 509 21.15 -31.61 -0.33
C TYR A 509 21.19 -30.09 -0.25
N THR A 510 20.42 -29.53 0.66
CA THR A 510 20.40 -28.11 0.97
C THR A 510 20.46 -27.90 2.47
N VAL A 511 21.33 -27.01 2.93
CA VAL A 511 21.34 -26.53 4.31
C VAL A 511 20.85 -25.10 4.31
N ARG A 512 19.77 -24.83 5.03
CA ARG A 512 19.21 -23.48 5.18
C ARG A 512 19.36 -23.00 6.61
N ILE A 513 19.59 -21.70 6.78
CA ILE A 513 19.37 -21.02 8.04
C ILE A 513 18.17 -20.12 7.87
N ALA A 514 17.07 -20.48 8.49
CA ALA A 514 15.87 -19.66 8.55
C ALA A 514 15.92 -18.82 9.83
N ARG A 515 16.08 -17.51 9.67
CA ARG A 515 16.03 -16.56 10.79
C ARG A 515 14.75 -15.78 10.71
N THR A 516 13.74 -16.27 11.42
CA THR A 516 12.42 -15.63 11.49
C THR A 516 12.53 -14.22 12.08
N ASP A 517 13.36 -14.04 13.14
CA ASP A 517 13.64 -12.74 13.74
C ASP A 517 14.20 -11.73 12.73
N ALA A 518 15.20 -12.13 11.96
CA ALA A 518 15.83 -11.28 10.94
C ALA A 518 14.87 -11.01 9.77
N MET A 519 14.08 -12.01 9.34
CA MET A 519 13.08 -11.87 8.29
C MET A 519 11.97 -10.90 8.73
N VAL A 520 11.43 -11.07 9.93
CA VAL A 520 10.43 -10.16 10.51
C VAL A 520 10.98 -8.76 10.65
N LYS A 521 12.23 -8.61 11.12
CA LYS A 521 12.90 -7.32 11.21
C LYS A 521 13.05 -6.66 9.84
N MET A 522 13.48 -7.41 8.83
CA MET A 522 13.61 -6.92 7.46
C MET A 522 12.26 -6.46 6.89
N LEU A 523 11.20 -7.26 7.06
CA LEU A 523 9.85 -6.91 6.62
C LEU A 523 9.32 -5.68 7.37
N ASN A 524 9.51 -5.61 8.69
CA ASN A 524 9.14 -4.44 9.49
C ASN A 524 9.82 -3.17 8.99
N ILE A 525 11.13 -3.21 8.75
CA ILE A 525 11.89 -2.07 8.22
C ILE A 525 11.34 -1.67 6.85
N ALA A 526 11.08 -2.63 5.97
CA ALA A 526 10.52 -2.37 4.64
C ALA A 526 9.12 -1.73 4.72
N ILE A 527 8.24 -2.21 5.61
CA ILE A 527 6.90 -1.64 5.82
C ILE A 527 7.00 -0.23 6.38
N VAL A 528 7.80 -0.01 7.44
CA VAL A 528 8.01 1.31 8.04
C VAL A 528 8.58 2.30 7.02
N LEU A 529 9.53 1.85 6.20
CA LEU A 529 10.09 2.65 5.12
C LEU A 529 9.04 3.05 4.09
N ALA A 530 8.22 2.10 3.64
CA ALA A 530 7.11 2.37 2.73
C ALA A 530 6.10 3.35 3.35
N GLU A 531 5.75 3.19 4.63
CA GLU A 531 4.91 4.13 5.38
C GLU A 531 5.48 5.55 5.39
N ILE A 532 6.76 5.71 5.75
CA ILE A 532 7.42 7.02 5.81
C ILE A 532 7.39 7.71 4.44
N VAL A 533 7.74 6.99 3.38
CA VAL A 533 7.72 7.52 2.02
C VAL A 533 6.30 7.93 1.61
N MET A 534 5.32 7.05 1.83
CA MET A 534 3.92 7.31 1.48
C MET A 534 3.34 8.49 2.26
N TYR A 535 3.53 8.54 3.59
CA TYR A 535 3.07 9.67 4.40
C TYR A 535 3.82 10.96 4.07
N GLY A 536 5.10 10.89 3.70
CA GLY A 536 5.85 12.04 3.18
C GLY A 536 5.17 12.65 1.95
N PHE A 537 4.76 11.83 0.99
CA PHE A 537 3.98 12.28 -0.17
C PHE A 537 2.60 12.83 0.22
N VAL A 538 1.91 12.19 1.16
CA VAL A 538 0.63 12.68 1.66
C VAL A 538 0.77 14.07 2.28
N ILE A 539 1.79 14.32 3.09
CA ILE A 539 2.06 15.64 3.68
C ILE A 539 2.24 16.70 2.59
N LEU A 540 3.04 16.41 1.58
CA LEU A 540 3.28 17.36 0.48
C LEU A 540 1.99 17.62 -0.34
N LEU A 541 1.16 16.61 -0.56
CA LEU A 541 -0.14 16.76 -1.21
C LEU A 541 -1.15 17.54 -0.36
N VAL A 542 -1.12 17.33 0.97
CA VAL A 542 -1.92 18.13 1.92
C VAL A 542 -1.48 19.59 1.89
N LEU A 543 -0.19 19.91 1.82
CA LEU A 543 0.31 21.28 1.64
C LEU A 543 -0.18 21.92 0.35
N MET A 544 -0.22 21.15 -0.74
CA MET A 544 -0.82 21.60 -1.99
C MET A 544 -2.32 21.88 -1.84
N GLY A 545 -3.05 20.97 -1.20
CA GLY A 545 -4.47 21.14 -0.87
C GLY A 545 -4.73 22.38 0.01
N PHE A 546 -3.87 22.61 1.01
CA PHE A 546 -3.88 23.80 1.87
C PHE A 546 -3.84 25.10 1.04
N THR A 547 -2.93 25.18 0.07
CA THR A 547 -2.84 26.33 -0.84
C THR A 547 -4.15 26.56 -1.62
N SER A 548 -4.80 25.47 -2.07
CA SER A 548 -6.09 25.55 -2.76
C SER A 548 -7.21 26.07 -1.86
N VAL A 549 -7.27 25.57 -0.62
CA VAL A 549 -8.29 26.00 0.38
C VAL A 549 -8.13 27.47 0.71
N ILE A 550 -6.90 27.94 0.99
CA ILE A 550 -6.61 29.35 1.24
C ILE A 550 -7.07 30.20 0.04
N SER A 551 -6.66 29.83 -1.18
CA SER A 551 -7.02 30.57 -2.39
C SER A 551 -8.53 30.68 -2.58
N THR A 552 -9.26 29.59 -2.34
CA THR A 552 -10.73 29.55 -2.50
C THR A 552 -11.44 30.37 -1.43
N LEU A 553 -11.08 30.17 -0.15
CA LEU A 553 -11.70 30.89 0.97
C LEU A 553 -11.45 32.39 0.85
N THR A 554 -10.19 32.80 0.64
CA THR A 554 -9.86 34.22 0.45
C THR A 554 -10.63 34.85 -0.72
N THR A 555 -10.77 34.12 -1.82
CA THR A 555 -11.50 34.61 -3.00
C THR A 555 -13.00 34.68 -2.73
N ASN A 556 -13.61 33.68 -2.12
CA ASN A 556 -15.03 33.67 -1.80
C ASN A 556 -15.39 34.78 -0.79
N ILE A 557 -14.57 34.97 0.22
CA ILE A 557 -14.75 36.02 1.22
C ILE A 557 -14.69 37.42 0.55
N ARG A 558 -13.70 37.67 -0.30
CA ARG A 558 -13.55 38.99 -1.00
C ARG A 558 -14.68 39.25 -1.98
N ILE A 559 -15.12 38.28 -2.76
CA ILE A 559 -16.24 38.45 -3.71
C ILE A 559 -17.55 38.78 -2.96
N ARG A 560 -17.67 38.28 -1.72
CA ARG A 560 -18.88 38.46 -0.91
C ARG A 560 -18.76 39.52 0.18
N SER A 561 -17.69 40.31 0.17
CA SER A 561 -17.47 41.37 1.18
C SER A 561 -18.66 42.34 1.27
N ARG A 562 -19.26 42.72 0.10
CA ARG A 562 -20.47 43.53 0.04
C ARG A 562 -21.70 42.85 0.67
N GLU A 563 -21.90 41.55 0.44
CA GLU A 563 -22.98 40.78 1.10
C GLU A 563 -22.79 40.82 2.63
N PHE A 564 -21.54 40.69 3.11
CA PHE A 564 -21.24 40.75 4.54
C PHE A 564 -21.46 42.15 5.13
N ALA A 565 -21.11 43.21 4.38
CA ALA A 565 -21.39 44.56 4.79
C ALA A 565 -22.88 44.85 4.90
N VAL A 566 -23.71 44.34 3.95
CA VAL A 566 -25.17 44.41 4.02
C VAL A 566 -25.74 43.63 5.21
N LEU A 567 -25.24 42.43 5.46
CA LEU A 567 -25.67 41.63 6.63
C LEU A 567 -25.33 42.34 7.95
N LYS A 568 -24.17 42.97 8.05
CA LYS A 568 -23.77 43.79 9.20
C LYS A 568 -24.65 45.02 9.37
N SER A 569 -25.03 45.68 8.26
CA SER A 569 -25.91 46.85 8.32
C SER A 569 -27.33 46.51 8.77
N VAL A 570 -27.78 45.28 8.53
CA VAL A 570 -29.07 44.75 9.00
C VAL A 570 -29.01 44.22 10.45
N GLY A 571 -27.81 44.34 11.12
CA GLY A 571 -27.65 44.00 12.52
C GLY A 571 -26.92 42.68 12.81
N MET A 572 -26.32 42.02 11.84
CA MET A 572 -25.50 40.82 12.07
C MET A 572 -24.24 41.17 12.86
N THR A 573 -24.05 40.52 14.00
CA THR A 573 -22.87 40.70 14.83
C THR A 573 -21.62 40.07 14.22
N ASN A 574 -20.43 40.53 14.59
CA ASN A 574 -19.18 39.91 14.18
C ASN A 574 -19.09 38.43 14.61
N LYS A 575 -19.67 38.07 15.77
CA LYS A 575 -19.71 36.68 16.26
C LYS A 575 -20.61 35.82 15.37
N SER A 576 -21.79 36.28 14.94
CA SER A 576 -22.68 35.60 14.03
C SER A 576 -22.05 35.40 12.65
N LEU A 577 -21.35 36.43 12.12
CA LEU A 577 -20.61 36.32 10.88
C LEU A 577 -19.50 35.26 10.96
N CYS A 578 -18.73 35.23 12.06
CA CYS A 578 -17.71 34.21 12.28
C CYS A 578 -18.33 32.82 12.33
N ARG A 579 -19.43 32.60 13.08
CA ARG A 579 -20.14 31.30 13.13
C ARG A 579 -20.61 30.86 11.75
N MET A 580 -21.15 31.77 10.94
CA MET A 580 -21.57 31.48 9.59
C MET A 580 -20.39 30.99 8.71
N LEU A 581 -19.23 31.64 8.77
CA LEU A 581 -18.05 31.28 8.00
C LEU A 581 -17.44 29.94 8.47
N TYR A 582 -17.41 29.69 9.78
CA TYR A 582 -17.01 28.37 10.31
C TYR A 582 -17.95 27.27 9.86
N SER A 583 -19.26 27.48 9.94
CA SER A 583 -20.26 26.50 9.48
C SER A 583 -20.12 26.20 7.98
N GLU A 584 -19.87 27.22 7.17
CA GLU A 584 -19.61 27.09 5.73
C GLU A 584 -18.36 26.22 5.45
N SER A 585 -17.31 26.41 6.24
CA SER A 585 -16.08 25.61 6.17
C SER A 585 -16.31 24.16 6.61
N ILE A 586 -17.06 23.93 7.68
CA ILE A 586 -17.42 22.60 8.17
C ILE A 586 -18.25 21.84 7.11
N PHE A 587 -19.23 22.50 6.48
CA PHE A 587 -20.01 21.88 5.41
C PHE A 587 -19.15 21.50 4.20
N CYS A 588 -18.10 22.29 3.88
CA CYS A 588 -17.13 21.91 2.86
C CYS A 588 -16.37 20.65 3.23
N VAL A 589 -15.94 20.50 4.49
CA VAL A 589 -15.26 19.31 5.01
C VAL A 589 -16.20 18.10 4.93
N LEU A 590 -17.42 18.21 5.44
CA LEU A 590 -18.38 17.10 5.42
C LEU A 590 -18.67 16.62 3.99
N ASN A 591 -18.83 17.53 3.04
CA ASN A 591 -19.00 17.17 1.62
C ASN A 591 -17.75 16.57 1.00
N ALA A 592 -16.56 16.84 1.53
CA ALA A 592 -15.30 16.25 1.07
C ALA A 592 -15.07 14.88 1.67
N LEU A 593 -15.48 14.67 2.92
CA LEU A 593 -15.32 13.37 3.60
C LEU A 593 -16.07 12.25 2.89
N VAL A 594 -17.31 12.48 2.43
CA VAL A 594 -18.12 11.43 1.82
C VAL A 594 -17.39 10.73 0.65
N PRO A 595 -17.00 11.42 -0.45
CA PRO A 595 -16.28 10.75 -1.53
C PRO A 595 -14.85 10.33 -1.14
N GLY A 596 -14.17 11.07 -0.27
CA GLY A 596 -12.82 10.75 0.18
C GLY A 596 -12.76 9.46 0.98
N VAL A 597 -13.68 9.28 1.92
CA VAL A 597 -13.76 8.07 2.76
C VAL A 597 -14.23 6.86 1.95
N ILE A 598 -15.27 7.02 1.13
CA ILE A 598 -15.79 5.92 0.30
C ILE A 598 -14.67 5.38 -0.62
N LEU A 599 -14.00 6.25 -1.36
CA LEU A 599 -12.92 5.83 -2.27
C LEU A 599 -11.67 5.38 -1.51
N GLY A 600 -11.35 6.03 -0.38
CA GLY A 600 -10.19 5.70 0.45
C GLY A 600 -10.28 4.33 1.11
N ILE A 601 -11.48 3.83 1.38
CA ILE A 601 -11.73 2.46 1.87
C ILE A 601 -11.91 1.48 0.70
N ALA A 602 -12.64 1.87 -0.33
CA ALA A 602 -12.99 0.97 -1.44
C ALA A 602 -11.76 0.55 -2.26
N ILE A 603 -10.80 1.46 -2.51
CA ILE A 603 -9.62 1.13 -3.33
C ILE A 603 -8.73 0.09 -2.64
N PRO A 604 -8.30 0.24 -1.37
CA PRO A 604 -7.55 -0.81 -0.67
C PRO A 604 -8.32 -2.12 -0.55
N PHE A 605 -9.64 -2.06 -0.33
CA PHE A 605 -10.48 -3.25 -0.29
C PHE A 605 -10.49 -4.00 -1.63
N LEU A 606 -10.62 -3.30 -2.76
CA LEU A 606 -10.54 -3.92 -4.09
C LEU A 606 -9.16 -4.52 -4.38
N ILE A 607 -8.08 -3.88 -3.91
CA ILE A 607 -6.73 -4.44 -4.00
C ILE A 607 -6.64 -5.71 -3.17
N ASN A 608 -7.20 -5.71 -1.96
CA ASN A 608 -7.22 -6.88 -1.09
C ASN A 608 -7.96 -8.07 -1.72
N LEU A 609 -9.07 -7.85 -2.43
CA LEU A 609 -9.77 -8.92 -3.16
C LEU A 609 -8.88 -9.63 -4.19
N SER A 610 -7.90 -8.93 -4.76
CA SER A 610 -6.92 -9.52 -5.68
C SER A 610 -5.81 -10.26 -4.92
N ILE A 611 -5.34 -9.71 -3.81
CA ILE A 611 -4.30 -10.31 -2.96
C ILE A 611 -4.82 -11.58 -2.29
N ARG A 612 -6.07 -11.56 -1.83
CA ARG A 612 -6.72 -12.69 -1.14
C ARG A 612 -6.82 -13.96 -1.98
N LYS A 613 -6.76 -13.84 -3.32
CA LYS A 613 -6.71 -15.01 -4.21
C LYS A 613 -5.39 -15.79 -4.11
N ALA A 614 -4.31 -15.12 -3.71
CA ALA A 614 -2.98 -15.73 -3.59
C ALA A 614 -2.57 -15.94 -2.12
N PHE A 615 -3.04 -15.09 -1.21
CA PHE A 615 -2.62 -15.09 0.20
C PHE A 615 -3.83 -14.85 1.11
N PRO A 616 -3.98 -15.55 2.25
CA PRO A 616 -5.12 -15.42 3.16
C PRO A 616 -5.02 -14.15 4.04
N VAL A 617 -4.88 -13.00 3.41
CA VAL A 617 -4.75 -11.70 4.08
C VAL A 617 -6.11 -11.02 4.18
N LEU A 618 -6.58 -10.77 5.40
CA LEU A 618 -7.84 -10.10 5.66
C LEU A 618 -7.70 -8.58 5.55
N TYR A 619 -8.75 -7.92 5.06
CA TYR A 619 -8.80 -6.47 5.03
C TYR A 619 -9.40 -5.90 6.31
N HIS A 620 -8.63 -5.10 7.02
CA HIS A 620 -9.09 -4.34 8.17
C HIS A 620 -9.23 -2.86 7.82
N ILE A 621 -10.36 -2.26 8.23
CA ILE A 621 -10.56 -0.82 8.04
C ILE A 621 -9.53 -0.06 8.90
N PRO A 622 -8.74 0.84 8.31
CA PRO A 622 -7.71 1.58 9.04
C PRO A 622 -8.32 2.68 9.93
N TRP A 623 -8.93 2.31 11.05
CA TRP A 623 -9.63 3.24 11.95
C TRP A 623 -8.76 4.38 12.43
N ALA A 624 -7.50 4.12 12.78
CA ALA A 624 -6.55 5.15 13.21
C ALA A 624 -6.30 6.20 12.11
N ALA A 625 -6.12 5.74 10.86
CA ALA A 625 -5.98 6.63 9.72
C ALA A 625 -7.28 7.39 9.43
N LEU A 626 -8.45 6.74 9.57
CA LEU A 626 -9.74 7.39 9.36
C LEU A 626 -9.95 8.55 10.33
N PHE A 627 -9.87 8.30 11.63
CA PHE A 627 -10.08 9.34 12.64
C PHE A 627 -8.96 10.37 12.64
N GLY A 628 -7.70 9.95 12.50
CA GLY A 628 -6.55 10.84 12.37
C GLY A 628 -6.66 11.76 11.18
N GLY A 629 -7.00 11.23 10.00
CA GLY A 629 -7.19 12.01 8.77
C GLY A 629 -8.33 13.02 8.88
N ILE A 630 -9.46 12.63 9.47
CA ILE A 630 -10.60 13.53 9.73
C ILE A 630 -10.16 14.66 10.67
N PHE A 631 -9.48 14.34 11.76
CA PHE A 631 -9.02 15.32 12.75
C PHE A 631 -8.04 16.33 12.13
N VAL A 632 -7.05 15.86 11.39
CA VAL A 632 -6.08 16.71 10.69
C VAL A 632 -6.78 17.62 9.69
N LEU A 633 -7.72 17.09 8.90
CA LEU A 633 -8.45 17.85 7.89
C LEU A 633 -9.32 18.95 8.52
N ILE A 634 -10.03 18.64 9.60
CA ILE A 634 -10.83 19.63 10.35
C ILE A 634 -9.91 20.71 10.94
N GLY A 635 -8.79 20.31 11.55
CA GLY A 635 -7.81 21.22 12.14
C GLY A 635 -7.24 22.21 11.12
N ILE A 636 -6.86 21.71 9.94
CA ILE A 636 -6.33 22.53 8.85
C ILE A 636 -7.38 23.56 8.38
N VAL A 637 -8.60 23.12 8.10
CA VAL A 637 -9.66 24.01 7.61
C VAL A 637 -10.06 25.02 8.66
N PHE A 638 -10.11 24.62 9.93
CA PHE A 638 -10.37 25.51 11.06
C PHE A 638 -9.29 26.59 11.18
N PHE A 639 -8.01 26.22 11.10
CA PHE A 639 -6.87 27.15 11.18
C PHE A 639 -6.90 28.17 10.02
N ILE A 640 -7.16 27.71 8.80
CA ILE A 640 -7.28 28.61 7.64
C ILE A 640 -8.44 29.58 7.80
N THR A 641 -9.61 29.04 8.21
CA THR A 641 -10.81 29.87 8.39
C THR A 641 -10.56 30.94 9.47
N ARG A 642 -9.92 30.58 10.58
CA ARG A 642 -9.56 31.52 11.65
C ARG A 642 -8.65 32.65 11.14
N THR A 643 -7.61 32.31 10.38
CA THR A 643 -6.67 33.32 9.84
C THR A 643 -7.35 34.28 8.85
N GLU A 644 -8.25 33.80 8.01
CA GLU A 644 -8.98 34.64 7.05
C GLU A 644 -10.04 35.51 7.76
N ILE A 645 -10.71 35.01 8.79
CA ILE A 645 -11.64 35.80 9.60
C ILE A 645 -10.93 36.93 10.34
N HIS A 646 -9.71 36.70 10.84
CA HIS A 646 -8.93 37.75 11.53
C HIS A 646 -8.61 38.91 10.57
N LYS A 647 -8.25 38.60 9.33
CA LYS A 647 -8.01 39.61 8.29
C LYS A 647 -9.26 40.43 7.90
N LEU A 648 -10.44 39.86 8.06
CA LEU A 648 -11.73 40.52 7.81
C LEU A 648 -12.13 41.46 8.94
N ARG A 649 -11.80 41.12 10.19
CA ARG A 649 -12.17 41.91 11.37
C ARG A 649 -11.49 43.26 11.40
N ASP A 650 -10.28 43.35 10.86
CA ASP A 650 -9.44 44.55 10.89
C ASP A 650 -9.80 45.55 9.79
N LYS A 651 -10.78 45.29 8.90
CA LYS A 651 -11.24 46.19 7.88
C LYS A 651 -12.50 46.94 8.28
N SER A 652 -12.52 48.25 8.02
CA SER A 652 -13.69 49.07 8.28
C SER A 652 -14.81 48.80 7.28
N ILE A 653 -16.09 48.80 7.74
CA ILE A 653 -17.27 48.60 6.91
C ILE A 653 -17.40 49.65 5.81
N ILE A 654 -16.97 50.89 6.12
CA ILE A 654 -17.08 52.04 5.23
C ILE A 654 -16.12 51.93 4.05
N ASP A 655 -14.90 51.39 4.28
CA ASP A 655 -13.91 51.20 3.21
C ASP A 655 -14.31 50.08 2.23
N GLU A 656 -14.99 49.03 2.73
CA GLU A 656 -15.47 47.93 1.87
C GLU A 656 -16.66 48.33 0.97
N ILE A 657 -17.52 49.23 1.43
CA ILE A 657 -18.63 49.75 0.63
C ILE A 657 -18.13 50.76 -0.41
N ARG A 658 -17.08 51.55 -0.09
CA ARG A 658 -16.50 52.56 -0.97
C ARG A 658 -15.62 52.01 -2.08
N MET A 659 -14.97 50.86 -1.90
CA MET A 659 -14.01 50.31 -2.90
C MET A 659 -14.64 49.93 -4.25
N ASP A 660 -15.97 49.88 -4.37
CA ASP A 660 -16.67 49.58 -5.64
C ASP A 660 -17.18 50.86 -6.39
N ILE A 661 -16.84 52.07 -5.95
CA ILE A 661 -17.30 53.34 -6.58
C ILE A 661 -16.18 54.03 -7.38
N VAL A 662 -14.95 53.49 -7.35
CA VAL A 662 -13.81 54.01 -8.12
C VAL A 662 -13.38 53.07 -9.24
#